data_7986e6cc0b9607abf8cd3933d231c4f2
#
_entry.id   7986e6cc0b9607abf8cd3933d231c4f2
#
_cell.length_a   1.000
_cell.length_b   1.000
_cell.length_c   1.000
_cell.angle_alpha   90.00
_cell.angle_beta   90.00
_cell.angle_gamma   90.00
#
_symmetry.space_group_name_H-M   'P 1'
#
loop_
_entity.id
_entity.type
_entity.pdbx_description
1 polymer ?
#
loop_
_entity_poly.entity_id
_entity_poly.type
_entity_poly.pdbx_seq_one_letter_code
_entity_poly.pdbx_strand_id
1 'polypeptide(L)'
;MKKSFLLSGALLLSISAFTANAQQLPNVGFDSWKTTCGTSRSISKDGKKVDVARPGVEPSEWNGSNVNQMGQKKPDLVTKVVDNSNTVVQVKNIYVGVNLGLIKIGSTAPGFINLGTPWVYASTTISDCDGGVFGGISFDKKPDAIKGKYKRTDSNSEDSHIIAYLWNGTYTSKIGNVAQTVTEEQNNVDRVVLGKATGSASGKLVASCDKAFSSTANKDWETIVVPLDYLANAGNPTMMNVIISAGDYWNRGNLKENTTLLVDDVDFVYYSTLTSLTVGGETIALQEGVYNYNLKTDMPSVSKEDVVAVCKSQFANADVTIDNVYKQIKIVVTNQGGKDTDGATSHTYTLQYPVETTYQGYLNVKMGYGYLAGNDAHDITITDYNDGTCDFLLPDLTVLMPLGDIEIKNMNVTSDVSGLKTYSGVENNKKLMGGDIIANVKVNGTIDAKGTVNMDVDVVWLYGENEIPIKVKFTSSELSETVDGYYFIVKEDKSNTYGWATIKENQPTQLLVYPKSNGEGGADYRLTVKKLVWDGMLNGDFVVEGAAIKEDENSNPIYFVENAPVSFMGGKTASVSVNSGYDMTKEPYEYDMKFNTVVDGTNYIVGFTTNQVSSSVNDVEANGAAVRGAEGAIVVEGFAGRVNVYTVDGRLAASAQIDGEATITVAAGLYVVRAGEKAVKVVVK
;
A
#
# COMPACT_ATOMS: atom_id res chain seq x y z
N MET A 1 -6.33 33.28 18.69
CA MET A 1 -6.82 31.95 19.07
C MET A 1 -5.78 30.92 18.62
N LYS A 2 -5.34 30.09 19.53
CA LYS A 2 -4.16 29.21 19.35
C LYS A 2 -4.48 28.05 18.41
N LYS A 3 -3.74 27.92 17.30
CA LYS A 3 -3.77 26.75 16.42
C LYS A 3 -3.04 25.59 17.13
N SER A 4 -3.80 24.55 17.41
CA SER A 4 -3.28 23.31 17.93
C SER A 4 -2.78 22.46 16.75
N PHE A 5 -1.47 22.26 16.67
CA PHE A 5 -0.86 21.29 15.76
C PHE A 5 -1.12 19.89 16.35
N LEU A 6 -1.93 19.08 15.70
CA LEU A 6 -2.02 17.65 15.95
C LEU A 6 -0.89 16.96 15.20
N LEU A 7 0.19 16.69 15.92
CA LEU A 7 1.24 15.77 15.52
C LEU A 7 0.63 14.36 15.59
N SER A 8 0.52 13.67 14.46
CA SER A 8 0.18 12.25 14.41
C SER A 8 1.34 11.44 14.98
N GLY A 9 1.35 11.32 16.30
CA GLY A 9 2.21 10.39 17.00
C GLY A 9 1.67 8.98 16.81
N ALA A 10 2.34 8.16 16.00
CA ALA A 10 2.21 6.72 16.06
C ALA A 10 2.55 6.31 17.50
N LEU A 11 1.53 5.99 18.28
CA LEU A 11 1.67 5.39 19.59
C LEU A 11 2.14 3.94 19.37
N LEU A 12 3.46 3.77 19.23
CA LEU A 12 4.12 2.49 19.46
C LEU A 12 3.84 2.14 20.94
N LEU A 13 2.74 1.43 21.20
CA LEU A 13 2.65 0.63 22.40
C LEU A 13 3.80 -0.38 22.31
N SER A 14 4.90 -0.09 23.02
CA SER A 14 5.86 -1.10 23.38
C SER A 14 5.14 -2.06 24.34
N ILE A 15 4.49 -3.08 23.77
CA ILE A 15 4.23 -4.31 24.47
C ILE A 15 5.63 -4.80 24.83
N SER A 16 6.01 -4.68 26.10
CA SER A 16 7.13 -5.42 26.66
C SER A 16 6.78 -6.89 26.46
N ALA A 17 7.16 -7.42 25.29
CA ALA A 17 7.21 -8.85 25.07
C ALA A 17 8.12 -9.40 26.18
N PHE A 18 7.53 -10.04 27.17
CA PHE A 18 8.25 -11.06 27.89
C PHE A 18 8.74 -12.02 26.82
N THR A 19 9.99 -11.91 26.43
CA THR A 19 10.69 -12.94 25.68
C THR A 19 10.84 -14.14 26.62
N ALA A 20 9.75 -14.87 26.83
CA ALA A 20 9.85 -16.25 27.20
C ALA A 20 10.51 -16.89 25.97
N ASN A 21 11.82 -17.13 26.05
CA ASN A 21 12.51 -17.88 25.02
C ASN A 21 11.74 -19.19 24.83
N ALA A 22 11.09 -19.33 23.70
CA ALA A 22 10.45 -20.57 23.34
C ALA A 22 11.49 -21.67 23.38
N GLN A 23 11.24 -22.69 24.18
CA GLN A 23 12.11 -23.82 24.22
C GLN A 23 11.87 -24.64 22.94
N GLN A 24 12.73 -24.44 21.97
CA GLN A 24 12.79 -25.24 20.74
C GLN A 24 13.64 -26.50 21.00
N LEU A 25 13.62 -27.45 20.08
CA LEU A 25 14.50 -28.60 20.14
C LEU A 25 15.97 -28.14 19.99
N PRO A 26 16.90 -28.78 20.68
CA PRO A 26 18.31 -28.45 20.52
C PRO A 26 18.80 -28.87 19.13
N ASN A 27 19.70 -28.09 18.54
CA ASN A 27 20.38 -28.41 17.29
C ASN A 27 19.43 -28.84 16.15
N VAL A 28 18.43 -28.02 15.88
CA VAL A 28 17.29 -28.27 14.96
C VAL A 28 17.74 -28.77 13.58
N GLY A 29 18.70 -28.08 12.95
CA GLY A 29 19.23 -28.39 11.61
C GLY A 29 20.42 -29.33 11.62
N PHE A 30 20.74 -29.94 12.76
CA PHE A 30 21.87 -30.87 12.91
C PHE A 30 23.22 -30.35 12.39
N ASP A 31 23.46 -29.06 12.44
CA ASP A 31 24.71 -28.43 11.99
C ASP A 31 25.90 -28.76 12.92
N SER A 32 25.62 -28.93 14.20
CA SER A 32 26.62 -29.18 15.22
C SER A 32 26.73 -30.68 15.54
N TRP A 33 27.96 -31.18 15.59
CA TRP A 33 28.25 -32.61 15.81
C TRP A 33 29.30 -32.79 16.89
N LYS A 34 29.10 -33.81 17.74
CA LYS A 34 30.09 -34.27 18.70
C LYS A 34 31.21 -35.00 17.97
N THR A 35 32.45 -34.82 18.41
CA THR A 35 33.61 -35.57 17.89
C THR A 35 33.66 -37.00 18.41
N THR A 36 32.96 -37.28 19.51
CA THR A 36 32.82 -38.59 20.12
C THR A 36 31.38 -38.76 20.61
N CYS A 37 30.81 -39.96 20.43
CA CYS A 37 29.50 -40.29 20.96
C CYS A 37 29.48 -40.29 22.49
N GLY A 38 28.31 -40.12 23.07
CA GLY A 38 28.04 -40.39 24.49
C GLY A 38 28.10 -41.87 24.82
N THR A 39 27.59 -42.21 26.00
CA THR A 39 27.55 -43.61 26.50
C THR A 39 26.15 -44.22 26.33
N SER A 40 26.10 -45.54 26.18
CA SER A 40 24.88 -46.35 26.37
C SER A 40 24.99 -47.15 27.64
N ARG A 41 23.87 -47.33 28.35
CA ARG A 41 23.81 -48.25 29.48
C ARG A 41 23.80 -49.69 28.95
N SER A 42 24.84 -50.46 29.23
CA SER A 42 24.93 -51.86 28.90
C SER A 42 24.57 -52.72 30.12
N ILE A 43 23.70 -53.70 29.92
CA ILE A 43 23.25 -54.62 30.94
C ILE A 43 23.59 -56.03 30.49
N SER A 44 24.30 -56.74 31.30
CA SER A 44 24.64 -58.18 31.04
C SER A 44 23.75 -59.16 31.82
N LYS A 45 23.78 -60.42 31.44
CA LYS A 45 22.94 -61.49 32.02
C LYS A 45 23.18 -61.67 33.51
N ASP A 46 24.37 -61.39 33.98
CA ASP A 46 24.78 -61.49 35.41
C ASP A 46 24.44 -60.19 36.22
N GLY A 47 23.75 -59.30 35.63
CA GLY A 47 23.31 -58.05 36.28
C GLY A 47 24.34 -56.92 36.32
N LYS A 48 25.44 -57.11 35.68
CA LYS A 48 26.46 -56.08 35.61
C LYS A 48 26.00 -55.02 34.65
N LYS A 49 25.98 -53.80 35.15
CA LYS A 49 25.70 -52.57 34.35
C LYS A 49 26.98 -51.78 34.14
N VAL A 50 27.16 -51.31 32.94
CA VAL A 50 28.30 -50.49 32.54
C VAL A 50 27.86 -49.44 31.55
N ASP A 51 28.28 -48.23 31.75
CA ASP A 51 28.15 -47.19 30.74
C ASP A 51 29.28 -47.34 29.74
N VAL A 52 28.93 -47.66 28.52
CA VAL A 52 29.86 -47.96 27.44
C VAL A 52 29.84 -46.87 26.42
N ALA A 53 31.01 -46.29 26.13
CA ALA A 53 31.14 -45.27 25.06
C ALA A 53 30.76 -45.87 23.69
N ARG A 54 29.86 -45.20 23.00
CA ARG A 54 29.44 -45.58 21.64
C ARG A 54 30.52 -45.18 20.62
N PRO A 55 30.71 -45.95 19.55
CA PRO A 55 31.63 -45.60 18.47
C PRO A 55 30.97 -44.58 17.51
N GLY A 56 31.79 -43.90 16.71
CA GLY A 56 31.32 -42.99 15.67
C GLY A 56 31.09 -41.55 16.15
N VAL A 57 30.15 -40.87 15.53
CA VAL A 57 29.75 -39.47 15.80
C VAL A 57 28.25 -39.37 15.99
N GLU A 58 27.78 -38.32 16.65
CA GLU A 58 26.35 -38.04 16.82
C GLU A 58 26.10 -36.54 16.85
N PRO A 59 24.89 -36.04 16.52
CA PRO A 59 24.58 -34.65 16.62
C PRO A 59 24.75 -34.11 18.04
N SER A 60 25.24 -32.90 18.18
CA SER A 60 25.31 -32.25 19.50
C SER A 60 23.93 -32.20 20.15
N GLU A 61 23.88 -32.39 21.46
CA GLU A 61 22.67 -32.46 22.30
C GLU A 61 21.75 -33.68 22.04
N TRP A 62 21.97 -34.44 21.00
CA TRP A 62 21.27 -35.69 20.72
C TRP A 62 22.15 -36.92 21.04
N ASN A 63 21.51 -38.04 21.25
CA ASN A 63 22.15 -39.34 21.43
C ASN A 63 21.75 -40.31 20.32
N GLY A 64 22.70 -41.02 19.80
CA GLY A 64 22.49 -42.04 18.75
C GLY A 64 22.45 -43.46 19.27
N SER A 65 22.00 -44.41 18.43
CA SER A 65 21.92 -45.82 18.72
C SER A 65 23.18 -46.62 18.32
N ASN A 66 24.30 -45.98 18.03
CA ASN A 66 25.56 -46.68 17.72
C ASN A 66 25.94 -47.70 18.80
N VAL A 67 26.39 -48.88 18.39
CA VAL A 67 26.55 -50.04 19.28
C VAL A 67 28.01 -50.30 19.61
N ASN A 68 28.27 -50.56 20.90
CA ASN A 68 29.52 -51.12 21.38
C ASN A 68 29.18 -52.17 22.43
N GLN A 69 28.90 -53.41 21.97
CA GLN A 69 28.41 -54.48 22.84
C GLN A 69 29.06 -55.82 22.46
N MET A 70 29.45 -56.62 23.45
CA MET A 70 30.00 -58.00 23.25
C MET A 70 31.10 -58.04 22.16
N GLY A 71 32.00 -57.08 22.16
CA GLY A 71 33.05 -56.98 21.13
C GLY A 71 32.59 -56.43 19.75
N GLN A 72 31.31 -56.20 19.56
CA GLN A 72 30.77 -55.62 18.33
C GLN A 72 30.77 -54.09 18.41
N LYS A 73 31.51 -53.44 17.50
CA LYS A 73 31.52 -51.97 17.37
C LYS A 73 30.86 -51.60 16.05
N LYS A 74 29.73 -50.92 16.10
CA LYS A 74 28.97 -50.47 14.92
C LYS A 74 28.78 -48.95 15.01
N PRO A 75 29.58 -48.19 14.26
CA PRO A 75 29.49 -46.70 14.25
C PRO A 75 28.47 -46.16 13.24
N ASP A 76 27.81 -47.00 12.45
CA ASP A 76 27.10 -46.61 11.23
C ASP A 76 25.56 -46.61 11.42
N LEU A 77 25.04 -46.88 12.66
CA LEU A 77 23.61 -46.74 12.93
C LEU A 77 23.16 -45.27 12.89
N VAL A 78 24.06 -44.37 13.30
CA VAL A 78 23.88 -42.93 13.21
C VAL A 78 25.14 -42.33 12.61
N THR A 79 25.01 -41.64 11.49
CA THR A 79 26.13 -41.03 10.77
C THR A 79 25.82 -39.63 10.31
N LYS A 80 26.87 -38.84 10.14
CA LYS A 80 26.83 -37.53 9.50
C LYS A 80 26.90 -37.71 7.99
N VAL A 81 25.94 -37.16 7.27
CA VAL A 81 25.90 -37.20 5.80
C VAL A 81 25.75 -35.78 5.27
N VAL A 82 26.28 -35.50 4.09
CA VAL A 82 26.04 -34.28 3.34
C VAL A 82 25.13 -34.61 2.17
N ASP A 83 23.92 -34.04 2.14
CA ASP A 83 22.98 -34.12 1.05
C ASP A 83 22.71 -32.71 0.47
N ASN A 84 23.02 -32.54 -0.83
CA ASN A 84 22.87 -31.23 -1.51
C ASN A 84 23.51 -30.03 -0.76
N SER A 85 24.75 -30.22 -0.27
CA SER A 85 25.52 -29.24 0.51
C SER A 85 25.01 -29.00 1.94
N ASN A 86 23.97 -29.68 2.38
CA ASN A 86 23.44 -29.60 3.74
C ASN A 86 23.92 -30.77 4.59
N THR A 87 24.23 -30.51 5.85
CA THR A 87 24.62 -31.57 6.83
C THR A 87 23.36 -32.13 7.46
N VAL A 88 23.16 -33.43 7.34
CA VAL A 88 21.97 -34.12 7.84
C VAL A 88 22.35 -35.35 8.64
N VAL A 89 21.40 -35.84 9.43
CA VAL A 89 21.54 -37.11 10.16
C VAL A 89 21.07 -38.26 9.27
N GLN A 90 21.90 -39.29 9.13
CA GLN A 90 21.44 -40.57 8.63
C GLN A 90 21.25 -41.54 9.81
N VAL A 91 20.08 -42.13 9.95
CA VAL A 91 19.80 -43.26 10.81
C VAL A 91 19.58 -44.51 9.96
N LYS A 92 20.21 -45.64 10.35
CA LYS A 92 20.21 -46.85 9.54
C LYS A 92 20.14 -48.09 10.40
N ASN A 93 19.27 -49.04 10.05
CA ASN A 93 19.21 -50.36 10.68
C ASN A 93 20.41 -51.22 10.25
N ILE A 94 21.17 -51.75 11.20
CA ILE A 94 22.39 -52.50 10.92
C ILE A 94 22.39 -53.83 11.66
N TYR A 95 22.86 -54.88 10.99
CA TYR A 95 23.09 -56.15 11.61
C TYR A 95 24.23 -56.08 12.64
N VAL A 96 23.94 -56.49 13.87
CA VAL A 96 24.89 -56.56 14.99
C VAL A 96 25.04 -58.04 15.37
N GLY A 97 26.22 -58.58 15.17
CA GLY A 97 26.48 -59.97 15.44
C GLY A 97 27.68 -60.57 14.67
N VAL A 98 27.85 -61.82 14.75
CA VAL A 98 28.93 -62.61 14.10
C VAL A 98 28.34 -63.35 12.90
N ASN A 99 28.96 -63.17 11.75
CA ASN A 99 28.66 -63.91 10.53
C ASN A 99 29.81 -64.87 10.22
N LEU A 100 29.55 -66.18 10.42
CA LEU A 100 30.51 -67.30 10.18
C LEU A 100 30.22 -68.00 8.84
N GLY A 101 29.65 -67.29 7.87
CA GLY A 101 29.27 -67.82 6.57
C GLY A 101 27.90 -68.53 6.62
N LEU A 102 27.85 -69.75 6.99
CA LEU A 102 26.61 -70.57 7.11
C LEU A 102 25.80 -70.22 8.39
N ILE A 103 26.43 -69.60 9.38
CA ILE A 103 25.83 -69.35 10.69
C ILE A 103 25.91 -67.82 10.96
N LYS A 104 24.77 -67.17 11.06
CA LYS A 104 24.64 -65.83 11.56
C LYS A 104 24.12 -65.86 12.98
N ILE A 105 24.88 -65.29 13.94
CA ILE A 105 24.46 -65.11 15.32
C ILE A 105 24.40 -63.61 15.61
N GLY A 106 23.21 -63.06 15.61
CA GLY A 106 23.02 -61.67 15.84
C GLY A 106 21.61 -61.20 15.44
N SER A 107 21.34 -59.97 15.57
CA SER A 107 20.05 -59.32 15.25
C SER A 107 20.27 -57.97 14.56
N THR A 108 19.30 -57.53 13.80
CA THR A 108 19.30 -56.15 13.27
C THR A 108 18.96 -55.19 14.41
N ALA A 109 19.85 -54.23 14.67
CA ALA A 109 19.63 -53.14 15.61
C ALA A 109 19.01 -51.92 14.91
N PRO A 110 18.07 -51.23 15.55
CA PRO A 110 17.46 -50.01 14.97
C PRO A 110 18.44 -48.85 14.98
N GLY A 111 18.54 -48.18 13.83
CA GLY A 111 19.17 -46.87 13.77
C GLY A 111 18.18 -45.79 14.24
N PHE A 112 18.51 -45.06 15.30
CA PHE A 112 17.69 -43.95 15.79
C PHE A 112 18.53 -42.87 16.49
N ILE A 113 17.98 -41.68 16.56
CA ILE A 113 18.44 -40.57 17.42
C ILE A 113 17.39 -40.29 18.48
N ASN A 114 17.81 -39.75 19.63
CA ASN A 114 16.93 -39.43 20.74
C ASN A 114 17.54 -38.36 21.67
N LEU A 115 16.74 -37.83 22.61
CA LEU A 115 17.18 -36.86 23.62
C LEU A 115 17.41 -37.47 25.00
N GLY A 116 17.17 -38.74 25.16
CA GLY A 116 17.46 -39.52 26.38
C GLY A 116 18.77 -40.30 26.27
N THR A 117 18.92 -41.30 27.11
CA THR A 117 20.08 -42.22 27.14
C THR A 117 19.71 -43.57 26.57
N PRO A 118 20.36 -44.09 25.53
CA PRO A 118 20.14 -45.45 25.04
C PRO A 118 20.59 -46.50 26.05
N TRP A 119 19.86 -47.64 26.12
CA TRP A 119 20.27 -48.79 26.87
C TRP A 119 20.17 -50.06 26.02
N VAL A 120 21.00 -51.07 26.33
CA VAL A 120 21.05 -52.33 25.63
C VAL A 120 21.24 -53.46 26.64
N TYR A 121 20.40 -54.47 26.51
CA TYR A 121 20.61 -55.77 27.09
C TYR A 121 21.03 -56.73 25.98
N ALA A 122 22.28 -57.10 25.98
CA ALA A 122 22.84 -58.02 24.97
C ALA A 122 23.07 -59.41 25.55
N SER A 123 22.61 -60.45 24.85
CA SER A 123 22.72 -61.85 25.20
C SER A 123 23.26 -62.68 24.02
N THR A 124 23.86 -63.79 24.31
CA THR A 124 24.21 -64.82 23.31
C THR A 124 22.97 -65.53 22.74
N THR A 125 21.85 -65.44 23.47
CA THR A 125 20.53 -65.89 23.00
C THR A 125 19.84 -64.66 22.42
N ILE A 126 19.65 -64.62 21.10
CA ILE A 126 19.19 -63.43 20.40
C ILE A 126 17.79 -62.95 20.84
N SER A 127 16.88 -63.92 21.11
CA SER A 127 15.54 -63.60 21.64
C SER A 127 15.55 -62.88 22.99
N ASP A 128 16.66 -62.94 23.71
CA ASP A 128 16.82 -62.28 25.00
C ASP A 128 17.36 -60.89 24.89
N CYS A 129 17.84 -60.49 23.73
CA CYS A 129 18.33 -59.14 23.50
C CYS A 129 17.19 -58.10 23.55
N ASP A 130 17.42 -56.99 24.22
CA ASP A 130 16.48 -55.87 24.32
C ASP A 130 17.22 -54.53 24.38
N GLY A 131 16.49 -53.45 24.29
CA GLY A 131 17.06 -52.12 24.35
C GLY A 131 15.98 -51.05 24.37
N GLY A 132 16.37 -49.77 24.43
CA GLY A 132 15.45 -48.64 24.47
C GLY A 132 16.15 -47.36 24.86
N VAL A 133 15.35 -46.46 25.36
CA VAL A 133 15.81 -45.17 25.85
C VAL A 133 15.25 -44.91 27.25
N PHE A 134 16.00 -44.26 28.11
CA PHE A 134 15.52 -43.76 29.37
C PHE A 134 15.94 -42.29 29.55
N GLY A 135 15.22 -41.58 30.43
CA GLY A 135 15.46 -40.14 30.63
C GLY A 135 14.91 -39.28 29.50
N GLY A 136 15.45 -38.12 29.38
CA GLY A 136 15.08 -37.08 28.44
C GLY A 136 15.72 -35.76 28.86
N ILE A 137 15.22 -34.64 28.36
CA ILE A 137 15.67 -33.29 28.72
C ILE A 137 14.58 -32.54 29.47
N SER A 138 14.97 -31.53 30.25
CA SER A 138 14.03 -30.60 30.91
C SER A 138 13.25 -29.80 29.86
N PHE A 139 11.91 -29.68 30.07
CA PHE A 139 11.03 -29.00 29.12
C PHE A 139 9.73 -28.61 29.81
N ASP A 140 9.31 -27.32 29.66
CA ASP A 140 8.17 -26.76 30.38
C ASP A 140 7.08 -26.17 29.48
N LYS A 141 7.20 -26.30 28.14
CA LYS A 141 6.27 -25.73 27.17
C LYS A 141 5.30 -26.80 26.64
N LYS A 142 4.24 -26.34 25.98
CA LYS A 142 3.22 -27.19 25.36
C LYS A 142 3.15 -26.95 23.86
N PRO A 143 4.07 -27.51 23.06
CA PRO A 143 4.03 -27.41 21.61
C PRO A 143 2.79 -28.13 21.04
N ASP A 144 2.27 -27.65 19.93
CA ASP A 144 1.11 -28.25 19.27
C ASP A 144 1.48 -29.48 18.44
N ALA A 145 2.68 -29.48 17.87
CA ALA A 145 3.15 -30.54 17.00
C ALA A 145 4.69 -30.63 17.01
N ILE A 146 5.21 -31.73 16.50
CA ILE A 146 6.61 -31.88 16.08
C ILE A 146 6.67 -31.90 14.56
N LYS A 147 7.59 -31.18 13.95
CA LYS A 147 7.89 -31.20 12.51
C LYS A 147 9.33 -31.63 12.26
N GLY A 148 9.59 -32.16 11.08
CA GLY A 148 10.94 -32.39 10.59
C GLY A 148 10.94 -32.68 9.11
N LYS A 149 12.10 -32.63 8.50
CA LYS A 149 12.34 -33.05 7.12
C LYS A 149 12.90 -34.44 7.11
N TYR A 150 12.36 -35.30 6.29
CA TYR A 150 12.69 -36.72 6.22
C TYR A 150 12.84 -37.17 4.78
N LYS A 151 13.83 -38.05 4.52
CA LYS A 151 14.06 -38.62 3.20
C LYS A 151 14.46 -40.08 3.33
N ARG A 152 13.67 -40.99 2.73
CA ARG A 152 14.01 -42.42 2.65
C ARG A 152 14.97 -42.63 1.49
N THR A 153 16.03 -43.38 1.73
CA THR A 153 17.04 -43.69 0.71
C THR A 153 17.11 -45.14 0.31
N ASP A 154 16.36 -46.01 1.01
CA ASP A 154 16.26 -47.44 0.73
C ASP A 154 14.91 -47.83 0.10
N SER A 155 14.74 -49.08 -0.24
CA SER A 155 13.55 -49.69 -0.82
C SER A 155 12.84 -50.69 0.07
N ASN A 156 13.20 -50.74 1.35
CA ASN A 156 12.57 -51.66 2.30
C ASN A 156 11.12 -51.25 2.57
N SER A 157 10.25 -52.21 2.82
CA SER A 157 8.84 -52.00 3.14
C SER A 157 8.56 -51.70 4.62
N GLU A 158 9.59 -51.37 5.39
CA GLU A 158 9.49 -51.06 6.80
C GLU A 158 9.20 -49.59 7.02
N ASP A 159 8.29 -49.25 7.94
CA ASP A 159 7.98 -47.89 8.30
C ASP A 159 9.04 -47.29 9.22
N SER A 160 9.31 -46.01 9.05
CA SER A 160 10.07 -45.18 10.00
C SER A 160 9.15 -44.64 11.08
N HIS A 161 9.68 -44.29 12.25
CA HIS A 161 8.90 -43.76 13.35
C HIS A 161 9.40 -42.39 13.84
N ILE A 162 8.45 -41.49 14.13
CA ILE A 162 8.64 -40.29 14.92
C ILE A 162 7.83 -40.44 16.20
N ILE A 163 8.52 -40.42 17.35
CA ILE A 163 7.92 -40.55 18.66
C ILE A 163 8.36 -39.33 19.47
N ALA A 164 7.42 -38.57 20.00
CA ALA A 164 7.69 -37.51 20.95
C ALA A 164 6.76 -37.64 22.14
N TYR A 165 7.26 -37.41 23.34
CA TYR A 165 6.47 -37.48 24.54
C TYR A 165 6.97 -36.51 25.61
N LEU A 166 5.99 -35.91 26.30
CA LEU A 166 6.15 -34.91 27.34
C LEU A 166 5.51 -35.45 28.63
N TRP A 167 6.17 -35.31 29.75
CA TRP A 167 5.64 -35.77 31.04
C TRP A 167 6.07 -34.86 32.18
N ASN A 168 5.42 -35.00 33.33
CA ASN A 168 5.86 -34.45 34.59
C ASN A 168 6.12 -35.57 35.61
N GLY A 169 6.94 -35.25 36.64
CA GLY A 169 7.33 -36.21 37.67
C GLY A 169 8.25 -37.32 37.15
N THR A 170 8.25 -38.47 37.82
CA THR A 170 9.19 -39.56 37.57
C THR A 170 8.47 -40.88 37.39
N TYR A 171 8.89 -41.64 36.38
CA TYR A 171 8.54 -43.03 36.16
C TYR A 171 9.75 -43.90 36.47
N THR A 172 9.58 -44.91 37.29
CA THR A 172 10.66 -45.86 37.64
C THR A 172 10.31 -47.26 37.16
N SER A 173 11.24 -47.89 36.47
CA SER A 173 11.05 -49.23 35.95
C SER A 173 12.37 -49.97 35.88
N LYS A 174 12.25 -51.27 35.83
CA LYS A 174 13.36 -52.17 35.53
C LYS A 174 13.60 -52.22 34.04
N ILE A 175 14.87 -52.20 33.61
CA ILE A 175 15.30 -52.41 32.25
C ILE A 175 16.08 -53.70 32.10
N GLY A 176 16.10 -54.24 30.89
CA GLY A 176 16.68 -55.54 30.58
C GLY A 176 15.63 -56.51 30.03
N ASN A 177 16.00 -57.76 29.81
CA ASN A 177 15.06 -58.78 29.33
C ASN A 177 14.08 -59.17 30.43
N VAL A 178 12.77 -59.04 30.12
CA VAL A 178 11.70 -59.42 31.09
C VAL A 178 11.75 -60.87 31.55
N ALA A 179 12.30 -61.74 30.74
CA ALA A 179 12.46 -63.20 31.09
C ALA A 179 13.64 -63.46 32.01
N GLN A 180 14.51 -62.51 32.25
CA GLN A 180 15.70 -62.66 33.10
C GLN A 180 15.47 -61.93 34.44
N THR A 181 16.00 -62.49 35.49
CA THR A 181 15.88 -61.93 36.85
C THR A 181 16.75 -60.72 37.10
N VAL A 182 17.60 -60.38 36.17
CA VAL A 182 18.52 -59.25 36.29
C VAL A 182 17.99 -58.08 35.57
N THR A 183 17.60 -57.13 36.36
CA THR A 183 17.02 -55.85 35.89
C THR A 183 17.58 -54.69 36.71
N GLU A 184 17.93 -53.64 36.04
CA GLU A 184 18.33 -52.39 36.67
C GLU A 184 17.15 -51.45 36.69
N GLU A 185 16.93 -50.77 37.81
CA GLU A 185 15.93 -49.68 37.85
C GLU A 185 16.46 -48.42 37.20
N GLN A 186 15.66 -47.86 36.32
CA GLN A 186 15.92 -46.60 35.65
C GLN A 186 14.70 -45.70 35.67
N ASN A 187 14.96 -44.40 35.65
CA ASN A 187 13.92 -43.41 35.61
C ASN A 187 13.54 -43.07 34.16
N ASN A 188 12.23 -42.90 33.94
CA ASN A 188 11.66 -42.39 32.70
C ASN A 188 12.04 -43.26 31.48
N VAL A 189 11.86 -44.58 31.62
CA VAL A 189 12.01 -45.50 30.49
C VAL A 189 10.89 -45.31 29.48
N ASP A 190 11.22 -45.15 28.22
CA ASP A 190 10.32 -44.84 27.10
C ASP A 190 9.00 -45.62 27.10
N ARG A 191 9.08 -46.96 27.21
CA ARG A 191 7.91 -47.87 27.23
C ARG A 191 7.01 -47.64 28.43
N VAL A 192 7.58 -47.25 29.57
CA VAL A 192 6.82 -47.04 30.81
C VAL A 192 6.13 -45.68 30.79
N VAL A 193 6.84 -44.65 30.39
CA VAL A 193 6.27 -43.29 30.24
C VAL A 193 5.08 -43.30 29.24
N LEU A 194 5.24 -44.06 28.14
CA LEU A 194 4.21 -44.21 27.11
C LEU A 194 3.17 -45.30 27.40
N GLY A 195 3.20 -45.89 28.59
CA GLY A 195 2.21 -46.91 28.99
C GLY A 195 2.32 -48.24 28.26
N LYS A 196 3.43 -48.52 27.55
CA LYS A 196 3.68 -49.76 26.81
C LYS A 196 4.33 -50.86 27.67
N ALA A 197 4.73 -50.53 28.89
CA ALA A 197 5.27 -51.46 29.88
C ALA A 197 4.94 -51.02 31.30
N THR A 198 4.99 -51.96 32.26
CA THR A 198 4.69 -51.71 33.68
C THR A 198 5.86 -51.05 34.39
N GLY A 199 5.54 -50.11 35.29
CA GLY A 199 6.45 -49.43 36.17
C GLY A 199 5.70 -48.67 37.26
N SER A 200 6.41 -48.07 38.20
CA SER A 200 5.82 -47.14 39.17
C SER A 200 5.96 -45.72 38.69
N ALA A 201 4.97 -44.87 38.95
CA ALA A 201 4.98 -43.50 38.54
C ALA A 201 4.53 -42.57 39.66
N SER A 202 5.29 -41.51 39.90
CA SER A 202 4.90 -40.35 40.70
C SER A 202 4.46 -39.14 39.83
N GLY A 203 4.47 -39.31 38.53
CA GLY A 203 4.14 -38.31 37.53
C GLY A 203 3.08 -38.78 36.55
N LYS A 204 2.81 -37.93 35.55
CA LYS A 204 1.84 -38.18 34.50
C LYS A 204 2.41 -37.87 33.13
N LEU A 205 2.05 -38.66 32.15
CA LEU A 205 2.20 -38.32 30.76
C LEU A 205 1.33 -37.08 30.48
N VAL A 206 1.90 -36.08 29.79
CA VAL A 206 1.22 -34.82 29.45
C VAL A 206 0.74 -34.85 27.99
N ALA A 207 1.65 -35.20 27.09
CA ALA A 207 1.32 -35.32 25.66
C ALA A 207 2.26 -36.34 25.00
N SER A 208 1.80 -36.92 23.92
CA SER A 208 2.66 -37.79 23.09
C SER A 208 2.20 -37.80 21.63
N CYS A 209 3.10 -38.17 20.76
CA CYS A 209 2.80 -38.70 19.43
C CYS A 209 3.64 -39.94 19.15
N ASP A 210 3.09 -40.83 18.35
CA ASP A 210 3.78 -42.05 17.86
C ASP A 210 3.30 -42.27 16.42
N LYS A 211 4.07 -41.75 15.47
CA LYS A 211 3.70 -41.71 14.06
C LYS A 211 4.62 -42.60 13.25
N ALA A 212 4.06 -43.66 12.70
CA ALA A 212 4.68 -44.41 11.62
C ALA A 212 4.47 -43.69 10.29
N PHE A 213 5.46 -43.67 9.43
CA PHE A 213 5.35 -43.13 8.07
C PHE A 213 6.02 -44.06 7.06
N SER A 214 5.39 -44.20 5.90
CA SER A 214 5.65 -45.25 4.94
C SER A 214 7.02 -45.20 4.30
N SER A 215 7.57 -46.39 4.09
CA SER A 215 8.81 -46.68 3.38
C SER A 215 8.74 -46.49 1.87
N THR A 216 7.55 -46.54 1.28
CA THR A 216 7.37 -46.43 -0.18
C THR A 216 7.37 -44.97 -0.65
N ALA A 217 7.41 -44.05 0.30
CA ALA A 217 7.43 -42.64 0.04
C ALA A 217 8.75 -42.17 -0.57
N ASN A 218 8.61 -41.11 -1.24
CA ASN A 218 9.55 -40.23 -1.89
C ASN A 218 11.01 -40.41 -1.52
N LYS A 219 11.82 -40.61 -2.53
CA LYS A 219 13.28 -40.47 -2.44
C LYS A 219 13.68 -39.00 -2.34
N ASP A 220 12.70 -38.09 -2.24
CA ASP A 220 12.86 -36.66 -2.03
C ASP A 220 12.60 -36.27 -0.57
N TRP A 221 13.01 -35.08 -0.19
CA TRP A 221 12.75 -34.52 1.13
C TRP A 221 11.26 -34.22 1.30
N GLU A 222 10.69 -34.69 2.39
CA GLU A 222 9.31 -34.42 2.79
C GLU A 222 9.28 -33.76 4.17
N THR A 223 8.47 -32.74 4.35
CA THR A 223 8.20 -32.15 5.67
C THR A 223 7.01 -32.86 6.28
N ILE A 224 7.21 -33.50 7.40
CA ILE A 224 6.16 -34.18 8.17
C ILE A 224 5.90 -33.37 9.43
N VAL A 225 4.62 -33.04 9.68
CA VAL A 225 4.13 -32.39 10.90
C VAL A 225 3.23 -33.38 11.63
N VAL A 226 3.58 -33.70 12.86
CA VAL A 226 2.84 -34.67 13.68
C VAL A 226 2.26 -33.97 14.89
N PRO A 227 0.93 -33.84 15.02
CA PRO A 227 0.30 -33.29 16.22
C PRO A 227 0.67 -34.06 17.49
N LEU A 228 0.77 -33.35 18.60
CA LEU A 228 0.90 -33.92 19.93
C LEU A 228 -0.48 -34.07 20.56
N ASP A 229 -0.81 -35.29 20.95
CA ASP A 229 -2.05 -35.63 21.65
C ASP A 229 -1.90 -35.34 23.13
N TYR A 230 -2.57 -34.31 23.63
CA TYR A 230 -2.56 -33.88 25.02
C TYR A 230 -3.59 -34.64 25.85
N LEU A 231 -3.15 -35.19 27.00
CA LEU A 231 -4.05 -35.80 27.95
C LEU A 231 -4.80 -34.77 28.79
N ALA A 232 -6.08 -35.02 29.03
CA ALA A 232 -6.90 -34.11 29.85
C ALA A 232 -6.33 -33.96 31.26
N ASN A 233 -6.25 -32.71 31.74
CA ASN A 233 -5.81 -32.37 33.10
C ASN A 233 -4.39 -32.85 33.46
N ALA A 234 -3.50 -33.07 32.50
CA ALA A 234 -2.16 -33.56 32.74
C ALA A 234 -1.18 -32.51 33.33
N GLY A 235 -1.56 -31.23 33.38
CA GLY A 235 -0.71 -30.16 33.86
C GLY A 235 0.34 -29.71 32.84
N ASN A 236 1.42 -29.11 33.34
CA ASN A 236 2.57 -28.73 32.50
C ASN A 236 3.62 -29.83 32.51
N PRO A 237 4.32 -30.05 31.40
CA PRO A 237 5.45 -30.98 31.40
C PRO A 237 6.62 -30.39 32.19
N THR A 238 7.53 -31.28 32.65
CA THR A 238 8.83 -30.92 33.21
C THR A 238 9.96 -31.57 32.44
N MET A 239 9.61 -32.58 31.63
CA MET A 239 10.55 -33.39 30.87
C MET A 239 9.97 -33.74 29.50
N MET A 240 10.85 -33.99 28.55
CA MET A 240 10.47 -34.47 27.24
C MET A 240 11.54 -35.39 26.64
N ASN A 241 11.14 -36.22 25.68
CA ASN A 241 12.03 -36.94 24.79
C ASN A 241 11.44 -37.03 23.38
N VAL A 242 12.33 -37.09 22.41
CA VAL A 242 12.03 -37.36 21.00
C VAL A 242 12.86 -38.54 20.53
N ILE A 243 12.25 -39.47 19.79
CA ILE A 243 12.93 -40.59 19.18
C ILE A 243 12.57 -40.62 17.69
N ILE A 244 13.58 -40.66 16.83
CA ILE A 244 13.39 -40.78 15.38
C ILE A 244 14.15 -41.99 14.90
N SER A 245 13.43 -42.98 14.38
CA SER A 245 13.94 -44.30 14.01
C SER A 245 13.81 -44.59 12.53
N ALA A 246 14.84 -45.20 11.95
CA ALA A 246 14.83 -45.64 10.56
C ALA A 246 13.76 -46.70 10.29
N GLY A 247 13.53 -47.59 11.26
CA GLY A 247 12.54 -48.65 11.19
C GLY A 247 11.54 -48.61 12.34
N ASP A 248 10.68 -49.64 12.45
CA ASP A 248 9.70 -49.77 13.53
C ASP A 248 10.39 -49.86 14.88
N TYR A 249 10.34 -48.78 15.64
CA TYR A 249 10.99 -48.70 16.95
C TYR A 249 10.47 -49.71 17.97
N TRP A 250 9.20 -50.11 17.85
CA TRP A 250 8.57 -51.02 18.81
C TRP A 250 8.70 -52.50 18.41
N ASN A 251 8.83 -52.82 17.12
CA ASN A 251 8.86 -54.17 16.60
C ASN A 251 10.27 -54.61 16.22
N ARG A 252 11.16 -54.63 17.17
CA ARG A 252 12.60 -54.88 16.98
C ARG A 252 12.94 -56.28 16.47
N GLY A 253 12.05 -57.24 16.62
CA GLY A 253 12.24 -58.60 16.10
C GLY A 253 12.10 -58.69 14.57
N ASN A 254 11.52 -57.72 13.91
CA ASN A 254 11.20 -57.74 12.48
C ASN A 254 11.90 -56.65 11.68
N LEU A 255 12.90 -55.98 12.24
CA LEU A 255 13.65 -54.92 11.56
C LEU A 255 14.33 -55.41 10.28
N LYS A 256 14.25 -54.63 9.23
CA LYS A 256 14.96 -54.90 7.98
C LYS A 256 16.35 -54.26 8.02
N GLU A 257 17.36 -55.04 7.71
CA GLU A 257 18.73 -54.54 7.57
C GLU A 257 18.80 -53.53 6.42
N ASN A 258 19.57 -52.45 6.60
CA ASN A 258 19.77 -51.36 5.66
C ASN A 258 18.55 -50.40 5.45
N THR A 259 17.48 -50.53 6.22
CA THR A 259 16.47 -49.48 6.26
C THR A 259 17.14 -48.17 6.69
N THR A 260 17.01 -47.11 5.86
CA THR A 260 17.79 -45.88 5.98
C THR A 260 16.91 -44.64 5.86
N LEU A 261 16.99 -43.74 6.84
CA LEU A 261 16.29 -42.46 6.88
C LEU A 261 17.29 -41.34 7.05
N LEU A 262 17.20 -40.32 6.20
CA LEU A 262 17.83 -39.03 6.42
C LEU A 262 16.85 -38.13 7.17
N VAL A 263 17.38 -37.34 8.11
CA VAL A 263 16.61 -36.49 9.04
C VAL A 263 17.24 -35.13 9.12
N ASP A 264 16.41 -34.06 9.06
CA ASP A 264 16.82 -32.68 9.16
C ASP A 264 15.71 -31.80 9.71
N ASP A 265 16.02 -30.56 10.11
CA ASP A 265 15.10 -29.52 10.53
C ASP A 265 14.02 -29.99 11.54
N VAL A 266 14.42 -30.75 12.53
CA VAL A 266 13.49 -31.29 13.54
C VAL A 266 13.23 -30.27 14.63
N ASP A 267 11.99 -29.79 14.74
CA ASP A 267 11.61 -28.79 15.72
C ASP A 267 10.15 -28.93 16.19
N PHE A 268 9.82 -28.28 17.29
CA PHE A 268 8.43 -28.11 17.71
C PHE A 268 7.70 -27.00 16.96
N VAL A 269 6.41 -27.18 16.80
CA VAL A 269 5.48 -26.22 16.21
C VAL A 269 4.56 -25.68 17.29
N TYR A 270 4.41 -24.36 17.32
CA TYR A 270 3.48 -23.64 18.19
C TYR A 270 2.56 -22.79 17.33
N TYR A 271 1.34 -23.24 17.07
CA TYR A 271 0.44 -22.52 16.18
C TYR A 271 0.05 -21.17 16.76
N SER A 272 0.12 -20.15 15.92
CA SER A 272 -0.32 -18.77 16.19
C SER A 272 -1.35 -18.29 15.18
N THR A 273 -2.07 -19.21 14.54
CA THR A 273 -3.10 -18.94 13.55
C THR A 273 -4.50 -19.25 14.08
N LEU A 274 -5.53 -18.72 13.39
CA LEU A 274 -6.94 -19.00 13.67
C LEU A 274 -7.45 -20.19 12.84
N THR A 275 -8.41 -20.92 13.40
CA THR A 275 -9.23 -21.90 12.67
C THR A 275 -10.54 -21.29 12.20
N SER A 276 -11.10 -20.33 12.96
CA SER A 276 -12.30 -19.61 12.57
C SER A 276 -12.32 -18.22 13.19
N LEU A 277 -13.03 -17.30 12.53
CA LEU A 277 -13.26 -15.94 12.98
C LEU A 277 -14.69 -15.54 12.65
N THR A 278 -15.40 -15.02 13.65
CA THR A 278 -16.78 -14.51 13.51
C THR A 278 -16.85 -13.12 14.12
N VAL A 279 -17.49 -12.19 13.43
CA VAL A 279 -17.68 -10.79 13.87
C VAL A 279 -19.16 -10.46 13.82
N GLY A 280 -19.76 -10.09 14.95
CA GLY A 280 -21.18 -9.77 15.01
C GLY A 280 -22.11 -10.88 14.53
N GLY A 281 -21.67 -12.14 14.64
CA GLY A 281 -22.40 -13.31 14.15
C GLY A 281 -22.10 -13.72 12.72
N GLU A 282 -21.36 -12.91 11.94
CA GLU A 282 -20.96 -13.23 10.57
C GLU A 282 -19.58 -13.89 10.52
N THR A 283 -19.47 -14.98 9.77
CA THR A 283 -18.22 -15.73 9.63
C THR A 283 -17.34 -15.13 8.55
N ILE A 284 -16.09 -14.83 8.91
CA ILE A 284 -15.05 -14.42 7.98
C ILE A 284 -14.40 -15.66 7.36
N ALA A 285 -14.42 -15.78 6.05
CA ALA A 285 -13.78 -16.89 5.32
C ALA A 285 -12.26 -16.76 5.35
N LEU A 286 -11.63 -17.39 6.34
CA LEU A 286 -10.17 -17.39 6.48
C LEU A 286 -9.51 -18.22 5.37
N GLN A 287 -8.38 -17.74 4.87
CA GLN A 287 -7.52 -18.42 3.89
C GLN A 287 -6.14 -18.64 4.50
N GLU A 288 -5.52 -19.78 4.18
CA GLU A 288 -4.18 -20.09 4.68
C GLU A 288 -3.15 -19.07 4.19
N GLY A 289 -2.34 -18.56 5.12
CA GLY A 289 -1.32 -17.55 4.83
C GLY A 289 -1.85 -16.14 4.55
N VAL A 290 -3.17 -15.92 4.64
CA VAL A 290 -3.77 -14.59 4.47
C VAL A 290 -4.17 -14.03 5.83
N TYR A 291 -3.65 -12.85 6.13
CA TYR A 291 -3.85 -12.17 7.42
C TYR A 291 -4.52 -10.81 7.29
N ASN A 292 -4.65 -10.27 6.07
CA ASN A 292 -5.30 -8.98 5.82
C ASN A 292 -6.52 -9.19 4.90
N TYR A 293 -7.67 -8.72 5.36
CA TYR A 293 -8.96 -8.86 4.69
C TYR A 293 -9.60 -7.50 4.48
N ASN A 294 -9.74 -7.07 3.23
CA ASN A 294 -10.50 -5.88 2.87
C ASN A 294 -11.95 -6.29 2.60
N LEU A 295 -12.85 -5.81 3.45
CA LEU A 295 -14.27 -6.15 3.41
C LEU A 295 -15.04 -5.06 2.65
N LYS A 296 -16.12 -5.45 1.97
CA LYS A 296 -16.98 -4.51 1.21
C LYS A 296 -18.32 -4.23 1.90
N THR A 297 -18.51 -4.78 3.08
CA THR A 297 -19.66 -4.52 3.93
C THR A 297 -19.33 -3.49 4.99
N ASP A 298 -20.31 -2.75 5.45
CA ASP A 298 -20.13 -1.80 6.56
C ASP A 298 -19.62 -2.49 7.80
N MET A 299 -18.81 -1.76 8.57
CA MET A 299 -18.32 -2.26 9.85
C MET A 299 -19.49 -2.37 10.82
N PRO A 300 -19.78 -3.59 11.34
CA PRO A 300 -20.86 -3.75 12.31
C PRO A 300 -20.54 -3.04 13.62
N SER A 301 -21.58 -2.58 14.32
CA SER A 301 -21.42 -2.05 15.67
C SER A 301 -21.21 -3.21 16.64
N VAL A 302 -19.98 -3.52 16.96
CA VAL A 302 -19.58 -4.66 17.79
C VAL A 302 -18.67 -4.26 18.93
N SER A 303 -18.74 -5.05 20.01
CA SER A 303 -17.80 -5.05 21.12
C SER A 303 -16.72 -6.14 20.91
N LYS A 304 -15.73 -6.21 21.79
CA LYS A 304 -14.71 -7.27 21.71
C LYS A 304 -15.30 -8.67 21.89
N GLU A 305 -16.35 -8.78 22.68
CA GLU A 305 -17.06 -10.03 22.99
C GLU A 305 -17.83 -10.58 21.78
N ASP A 306 -18.19 -9.69 20.83
CA ASP A 306 -18.87 -10.07 19.60
C ASP A 306 -17.88 -10.56 18.51
N VAL A 307 -16.57 -10.48 18.79
CA VAL A 307 -15.49 -11.00 17.91
C VAL A 307 -15.02 -12.34 18.45
N VAL A 308 -15.50 -13.42 17.86
CA VAL A 308 -15.13 -14.78 18.26
C VAL A 308 -14.00 -15.28 17.38
N ALA A 309 -12.79 -15.29 17.93
CA ALA A 309 -11.57 -15.76 17.27
C ALA A 309 -11.15 -17.10 17.88
N VAL A 310 -11.25 -18.20 17.13
CA VAL A 310 -10.85 -19.53 17.59
C VAL A 310 -9.44 -19.82 17.13
N CYS A 311 -8.50 -19.90 18.08
CA CYS A 311 -7.10 -20.24 17.80
C CYS A 311 -6.96 -21.70 17.35
N LYS A 312 -6.03 -21.97 16.43
CA LYS A 312 -5.64 -23.34 16.04
C LYS A 312 -4.99 -24.09 17.19
N SER A 313 -4.18 -23.40 18.00
CA SER A 313 -3.62 -23.93 19.24
C SER A 313 -4.56 -23.65 20.42
N GLN A 314 -4.84 -24.66 21.23
CA GLN A 314 -5.55 -24.49 22.51
C GLN A 314 -4.71 -23.72 23.55
N PHE A 315 -3.45 -23.48 23.29
CA PHE A 315 -2.50 -22.79 24.16
C PHE A 315 -2.16 -21.39 23.67
N ALA A 316 -2.71 -20.96 22.53
CA ALA A 316 -2.57 -19.62 22.00
C ALA A 316 -3.67 -18.70 22.55
N ASN A 317 -3.39 -17.42 22.53
CA ASN A 317 -4.33 -16.36 22.91
C ASN A 317 -4.57 -15.44 21.73
N ALA A 318 -5.84 -15.01 21.54
CA ALA A 318 -6.22 -14.01 20.57
C ALA A 318 -6.62 -12.72 21.30
N ASP A 319 -5.91 -11.62 21.03
CA ASP A 319 -6.24 -10.29 21.57
C ASP A 319 -6.89 -9.44 20.48
N VAL A 320 -8.09 -8.92 20.76
CA VAL A 320 -8.90 -8.16 19.82
C VAL A 320 -8.80 -6.67 20.10
N THR A 321 -8.55 -5.90 19.07
CA THR A 321 -8.60 -4.42 19.09
C THR A 321 -9.55 -3.94 18.02
N ILE A 322 -10.48 -3.05 18.39
CA ILE A 322 -11.47 -2.45 17.50
C ILE A 322 -11.18 -0.96 17.36
N ASP A 323 -10.99 -0.50 16.14
CA ASP A 323 -10.80 0.91 15.81
C ASP A 323 -11.97 1.41 14.95
N ASN A 324 -12.89 2.12 15.58
CA ASN A 324 -14.06 2.66 14.90
C ASN A 324 -13.75 3.87 14.00
N VAL A 325 -12.62 4.54 14.21
CA VAL A 325 -12.20 5.70 13.41
C VAL A 325 -11.66 5.23 12.07
N TYR A 326 -10.74 4.27 12.11
CA TYR A 326 -10.15 3.68 10.90
C TYR A 326 -10.94 2.49 10.36
N LYS A 327 -12.10 2.19 10.95
CA LYS A 327 -12.97 1.06 10.55
C LYS A 327 -12.20 -0.26 10.45
N GLN A 328 -11.47 -0.60 11.50
CA GLN A 328 -10.55 -1.73 11.51
C GLN A 328 -10.72 -2.61 12.76
N ILE A 329 -10.69 -3.92 12.57
CA ILE A 329 -10.59 -4.90 13.66
C ILE A 329 -9.28 -5.65 13.50
N LYS A 330 -8.44 -5.63 14.53
CA LYS A 330 -7.19 -6.39 14.61
C LYS A 330 -7.30 -7.49 15.63
N ILE A 331 -6.87 -8.68 15.26
CA ILE A 331 -6.77 -9.85 16.13
C ILE A 331 -5.32 -10.31 16.14
N VAL A 332 -4.64 -10.16 17.27
CA VAL A 332 -3.27 -10.61 17.46
C VAL A 332 -3.30 -11.97 18.13
N VAL A 333 -2.90 -13.01 17.40
CA VAL A 333 -2.80 -14.37 17.91
C VAL A 333 -1.36 -14.62 18.34
N THR A 334 -1.16 -14.85 19.64
CA THR A 334 0.14 -15.16 20.23
C THR A 334 0.14 -16.56 20.80
N ASN A 335 1.19 -17.33 20.53
CA ASN A 335 1.43 -18.63 21.14
C ASN A 335 2.32 -18.51 22.39
N GLN A 336 2.86 -19.60 22.89
CA GLN A 336 3.75 -19.64 24.05
C GLN A 336 5.18 -19.12 23.78
N GLY A 337 5.39 -18.39 22.70
CA GLY A 337 6.68 -17.81 22.27
C GLY A 337 7.51 -18.74 21.39
N GLY A 338 6.95 -19.85 20.90
CA GLY A 338 7.58 -20.76 19.95
C GLY A 338 7.32 -20.35 18.49
N LYS A 339 7.93 -21.09 17.58
CA LYS A 339 7.77 -20.84 16.14
C LYS A 339 6.58 -21.62 15.58
N ASP A 340 5.75 -20.99 14.78
CA ASP A 340 4.75 -21.64 13.93
C ASP A 340 5.43 -22.33 12.72
N THR A 341 4.68 -22.93 11.84
CA THR A 341 5.19 -23.63 10.66
C THR A 341 5.98 -22.74 9.72
N ASP A 342 5.64 -21.47 9.66
CA ASP A 342 6.32 -20.42 8.87
C ASP A 342 7.46 -19.70 9.62
N GLY A 343 7.68 -20.06 10.88
CA GLY A 343 8.71 -19.50 11.74
C GLY A 343 8.26 -18.28 12.56
N ALA A 344 7.02 -17.79 12.39
CA ALA A 344 6.48 -16.69 13.17
C ALA A 344 6.14 -17.11 14.61
N THR A 345 6.18 -16.16 15.54
CA THR A 345 5.78 -16.36 16.95
C THR A 345 4.39 -15.81 17.24
N SER A 346 3.85 -15.03 16.32
CA SER A 346 2.51 -14.44 16.38
C SER A 346 2.03 -14.08 14.98
N HIS A 347 0.72 -14.05 14.78
CA HIS A 347 0.08 -13.55 13.58
C HIS A 347 -0.94 -12.48 13.92
N THR A 348 -1.03 -11.45 13.08
CA THR A 348 -2.03 -10.39 13.24
C THR A 348 -3.00 -10.44 12.08
N TYR A 349 -4.24 -10.80 12.37
CA TYR A 349 -5.34 -10.70 11.42
C TYR A 349 -5.89 -9.27 11.44
N THR A 350 -6.03 -8.67 10.27
CA THR A 350 -6.59 -7.33 10.11
C THR A 350 -7.82 -7.42 9.22
N LEU A 351 -8.96 -7.04 9.76
CA LEU A 351 -10.19 -6.82 8.98
C LEU A 351 -10.30 -5.32 8.74
N GLN A 352 -10.23 -4.91 7.50
CA GLN A 352 -10.41 -3.53 7.08
C GLN A 352 -11.77 -3.39 6.43
N TYR A 353 -12.60 -2.54 7.00
CA TYR A 353 -13.91 -2.19 6.49
C TYR A 353 -13.85 -0.90 5.66
N PRO A 354 -14.87 -0.62 4.82
CA PRO A 354 -14.92 0.61 4.05
C PRO A 354 -14.85 1.84 4.95
N VAL A 355 -14.13 2.85 4.48
CA VAL A 355 -14.05 4.15 5.14
C VAL A 355 -14.74 5.18 4.26
N GLU A 356 -15.87 5.68 4.75
CA GLU A 356 -16.59 6.77 4.12
C GLU A 356 -16.01 8.11 4.59
N THR A 357 -15.67 8.96 3.64
CA THR A 357 -15.17 10.32 3.90
C THR A 357 -15.92 11.32 3.06
N THR A 358 -16.52 12.31 3.71
CA THR A 358 -17.17 13.43 3.04
C THR A 358 -16.21 14.61 2.96
N TYR A 359 -16.06 15.16 1.77
CA TYR A 359 -15.23 16.31 1.46
C TYR A 359 -16.12 17.51 1.12
N GLN A 360 -15.91 18.61 1.82
CA GLN A 360 -16.56 19.88 1.56
C GLN A 360 -15.76 20.70 0.57
N GLY A 361 -16.42 21.38 -0.36
CA GLY A 361 -15.76 22.19 -1.37
C GLY A 361 -16.72 22.99 -2.22
N TYR A 362 -16.31 23.23 -3.45
CA TYR A 362 -17.00 24.08 -4.40
C TYR A 362 -17.26 23.32 -5.70
N LEU A 363 -18.52 23.32 -6.11
CA LEU A 363 -18.99 22.73 -7.35
C LEU A 363 -19.06 23.77 -8.44
N ASN A 364 -18.57 23.43 -9.63
CA ASN A 364 -18.65 24.22 -10.83
C ASN A 364 -19.22 23.36 -11.96
N VAL A 365 -20.22 23.85 -12.66
CA VAL A 365 -20.86 23.16 -13.78
C VAL A 365 -20.75 24.04 -15.01
N LYS A 366 -20.06 23.55 -16.05
CA LYS A 366 -19.83 24.27 -17.30
C LYS A 366 -20.49 23.54 -18.47
N MET A 367 -21.18 24.28 -19.33
CA MET A 367 -21.74 23.80 -20.58
C MET A 367 -21.45 24.82 -21.68
N GLY A 368 -20.77 24.41 -22.74
CA GLY A 368 -20.23 25.36 -23.72
C GLY A 368 -19.19 26.31 -23.11
N TYR A 369 -19.29 27.60 -23.36
CA TYR A 369 -18.39 28.63 -22.82
C TYR A 369 -18.81 29.17 -21.45
N GLY A 370 -20.06 28.95 -21.03
CA GLY A 370 -20.62 29.50 -19.77
C GLY A 370 -20.71 28.48 -18.64
N TYR A 371 -20.73 28.99 -17.42
CA TYR A 371 -21.03 28.20 -16.23
C TYR A 371 -22.54 28.27 -15.94
N LEU A 372 -23.12 27.11 -15.68
CA LEU A 372 -24.49 26.96 -15.17
C LEU A 372 -24.54 27.05 -13.65
N ALA A 373 -23.46 26.63 -13.00
CA ALA A 373 -23.21 26.79 -11.57
C ALA A 373 -21.74 27.16 -11.37
N GLY A 374 -21.43 28.06 -10.45
CA GLY A 374 -20.09 28.52 -10.18
C GLY A 374 -19.82 28.67 -8.70
N ASN A 375 -18.78 27.97 -8.22
CA ASN A 375 -18.31 28.00 -6.85
C ASN A 375 -19.42 27.81 -5.80
N ASP A 376 -20.36 26.92 -6.08
CA ASP A 376 -21.40 26.54 -5.13
C ASP A 376 -20.83 25.63 -4.05
N ALA A 377 -21.11 25.95 -2.79
CA ALA A 377 -20.74 25.07 -1.68
C ALA A 377 -21.45 23.73 -1.85
N HIS A 378 -20.68 22.66 -1.90
CA HIS A 378 -21.18 21.31 -2.13
C HIS A 378 -20.31 20.28 -1.42
N ASP A 379 -20.84 19.09 -1.24
CA ASP A 379 -20.11 17.97 -0.65
C ASP A 379 -19.99 16.85 -1.68
N ILE A 380 -18.89 16.07 -1.58
CA ILE A 380 -18.77 14.78 -2.23
C ILE A 380 -18.40 13.73 -1.20
N THR A 381 -18.75 12.48 -1.46
CA THR A 381 -18.41 11.36 -0.58
C THR A 381 -17.61 10.31 -1.33
N ILE A 382 -16.52 9.85 -0.70
CA ILE A 382 -15.70 8.74 -1.17
C ILE A 382 -15.80 7.62 -0.14
N THR A 383 -16.20 6.43 -0.58
CA THR A 383 -16.15 5.19 0.22
C THR A 383 -14.96 4.36 -0.24
N ASP A 384 -13.86 4.39 0.52
CA ASP A 384 -12.61 3.68 0.22
C ASP A 384 -12.66 2.25 0.77
N TYR A 385 -12.50 1.24 -0.09
CA TYR A 385 -12.49 -0.17 0.27
C TYR A 385 -11.10 -0.69 0.66
N ASN A 386 -10.08 0.16 0.59
CA ASN A 386 -8.68 -0.17 0.91
C ASN A 386 -8.08 -1.35 0.09
N ASP A 387 -8.71 -1.69 -1.01
CA ASP A 387 -8.28 -2.74 -1.95
C ASP A 387 -7.83 -2.18 -3.32
N GLY A 388 -7.68 -0.85 -3.40
CA GLY A 388 -7.41 -0.14 -4.65
C GLY A 388 -8.68 0.27 -5.38
N THR A 389 -9.85 0.09 -4.75
CA THR A 389 -11.14 0.54 -5.29
C THR A 389 -11.89 1.44 -4.31
N CYS A 390 -12.78 2.28 -4.83
CA CYS A 390 -13.68 3.12 -4.05
C CYS A 390 -15.00 3.37 -4.78
N ASP A 391 -16.00 3.83 -4.03
CA ASP A 391 -17.21 4.42 -4.59
C ASP A 391 -17.15 5.94 -4.44
N PHE A 392 -17.65 6.64 -5.43
CA PHE A 392 -17.76 8.10 -5.48
C PHE A 392 -19.24 8.49 -5.51
N LEU A 393 -19.61 9.48 -4.71
CA LEU A 393 -20.94 10.07 -4.70
C LEU A 393 -20.83 11.59 -4.76
N LEU A 394 -21.45 12.20 -5.79
CA LEU A 394 -21.77 13.60 -5.87
C LEU A 394 -23.32 13.70 -5.76
N PRO A 395 -23.86 14.10 -4.61
CA PRO A 395 -25.29 14.13 -4.41
C PRO A 395 -25.93 15.33 -5.10
N ASP A 396 -27.22 15.27 -5.37
CA ASP A 396 -28.11 16.36 -5.76
C ASP A 396 -27.60 17.27 -6.90
N LEU A 397 -26.86 16.71 -7.87
CA LEU A 397 -26.37 17.51 -9.00
C LEU A 397 -27.53 18.18 -9.74
N THR A 398 -27.50 19.51 -9.82
CA THR A 398 -28.43 20.32 -10.59
C THR A 398 -27.66 21.03 -11.70
N VAL A 399 -28.17 20.94 -12.92
CA VAL A 399 -27.69 21.67 -14.09
C VAL A 399 -28.78 22.69 -14.48
N LEU A 400 -29.46 22.52 -15.59
CA LEU A 400 -30.70 23.29 -15.91
C LEU A 400 -31.92 22.68 -15.22
N MET A 401 -31.79 21.46 -14.76
CA MET A 401 -32.79 20.66 -14.03
C MET A 401 -32.07 19.75 -13.03
N PRO A 402 -32.73 19.27 -11.96
CA PRO A 402 -32.15 18.33 -11.02
C PRO A 402 -31.80 17.01 -11.73
N LEU A 403 -30.52 16.68 -11.85
CA LEU A 403 -30.06 15.39 -12.40
C LEU A 403 -30.05 14.29 -11.33
N GLY A 404 -30.02 14.67 -10.04
CA GLY A 404 -29.91 13.77 -8.91
C GLY A 404 -28.45 13.35 -8.65
N ASP A 405 -28.28 12.21 -8.00
CA ASP A 405 -26.98 11.74 -7.55
C ASP A 405 -26.14 11.17 -8.68
N ILE A 406 -24.88 11.56 -8.73
CA ILE A 406 -23.87 10.93 -9.55
C ILE A 406 -23.07 9.98 -8.66
N GLU A 407 -23.46 8.72 -8.65
CA GLU A 407 -22.75 7.65 -7.95
C GLU A 407 -21.96 6.81 -8.96
N ILE A 408 -20.66 6.63 -8.77
CA ILE A 408 -19.82 5.71 -9.57
C ILE A 408 -19.20 4.70 -8.63
N LYS A 409 -19.50 3.43 -8.87
CA LYS A 409 -19.03 2.31 -8.05
C LYS A 409 -17.75 1.69 -8.59
N ASN A 410 -16.95 1.12 -7.68
CA ASN A 410 -15.70 0.41 -7.99
C ASN A 410 -14.74 1.23 -8.87
N MET A 411 -14.61 2.52 -8.62
CA MET A 411 -13.57 3.36 -9.22
C MET A 411 -12.19 2.87 -8.78
N ASN A 412 -11.21 2.98 -9.67
CA ASN A 412 -9.82 2.71 -9.32
C ASN A 412 -9.25 3.85 -8.47
N VAL A 413 -8.52 3.49 -7.43
CA VAL A 413 -7.72 4.44 -6.63
C VAL A 413 -6.29 3.95 -6.51
N THR A 414 -5.35 4.84 -6.78
CA THR A 414 -3.91 4.59 -6.60
C THR A 414 -3.32 5.66 -5.69
N SER A 415 -2.30 5.29 -4.91
CA SER A 415 -1.60 6.23 -4.05
C SER A 415 -0.12 6.24 -4.39
N ASP A 416 0.50 7.41 -4.42
CA ASP A 416 1.93 7.54 -4.57
C ASP A 416 2.64 7.64 -3.20
N VAL A 417 3.97 7.74 -3.22
CA VAL A 417 4.81 7.84 -2.01
C VAL A 417 4.62 9.15 -1.22
N SER A 418 4.03 10.18 -1.83
CA SER A 418 3.70 11.45 -1.18
C SER A 418 2.34 11.43 -0.46
N GLY A 419 1.57 10.35 -0.65
CA GLY A 419 0.21 10.22 -0.16
C GLY A 419 -0.85 10.88 -1.07
N LEU A 420 -0.47 11.27 -2.29
CA LEU A 420 -1.43 11.73 -3.30
C LEU A 420 -2.22 10.53 -3.82
N LYS A 421 -3.53 10.56 -3.65
CA LYS A 421 -4.46 9.59 -4.22
C LYS A 421 -4.98 10.07 -5.56
N THR A 422 -4.96 9.20 -6.56
CA THR A 422 -5.52 9.43 -7.90
C THR A 422 -6.70 8.49 -8.12
N TYR A 423 -7.81 9.05 -8.56
CA TYR A 423 -9.10 8.38 -8.73
C TYR A 423 -9.48 8.35 -10.22
N SER A 424 -10.05 7.23 -10.68
CA SER A 424 -10.59 7.13 -12.02
C SER A 424 -11.73 6.13 -12.12
N GLY A 425 -12.85 6.52 -12.73
CA GLY A 425 -14.01 5.67 -12.93
C GLY A 425 -14.84 6.09 -14.14
N VAL A 426 -15.54 5.13 -14.72
CA VAL A 426 -16.43 5.36 -15.87
C VAL A 426 -17.69 4.52 -15.71
N GLU A 427 -18.84 5.13 -15.94
CA GLU A 427 -20.11 4.43 -16.07
C GLU A 427 -20.83 4.89 -17.35
N ASN A 428 -21.04 3.98 -18.27
CA ASN A 428 -21.74 4.25 -19.51
C ASN A 428 -23.24 3.97 -19.37
N ASN A 429 -24.05 4.76 -20.07
CA ASN A 429 -25.50 4.65 -20.07
C ASN A 429 -26.13 4.75 -18.68
N LYS A 430 -25.53 5.56 -17.81
CA LYS A 430 -26.07 5.84 -16.47
C LYS A 430 -27.43 6.50 -16.59
N LYS A 431 -28.38 6.02 -15.82
CA LYS A 431 -29.73 6.59 -15.74
C LYS A 431 -29.79 7.66 -14.67
N LEU A 432 -30.09 8.88 -15.06
CA LEU A 432 -30.28 10.05 -14.21
C LEU A 432 -31.76 10.48 -14.24
N MET A 433 -32.20 11.30 -13.32
CA MET A 433 -33.61 11.74 -13.19
C MET A 433 -34.61 10.57 -13.23
N GLY A 434 -34.37 9.51 -12.46
CA GLY A 434 -35.26 8.34 -12.48
C GLY A 434 -35.28 7.54 -13.78
N GLY A 435 -34.41 7.86 -14.73
CA GLY A 435 -34.28 7.18 -16.03
C GLY A 435 -34.68 8.05 -17.24
N ASP A 436 -35.09 9.28 -17.03
CA ASP A 436 -35.47 10.21 -18.11
C ASP A 436 -34.25 10.73 -18.88
N ILE A 437 -33.06 10.70 -18.26
CA ILE A 437 -31.79 11.07 -18.86
C ILE A 437 -30.86 9.87 -18.85
N ILE A 438 -30.24 9.61 -20.00
CA ILE A 438 -29.15 8.63 -20.16
C ILE A 438 -27.87 9.40 -20.43
N ALA A 439 -26.82 9.13 -19.67
CA ALA A 439 -25.53 9.79 -19.82
C ALA A 439 -24.34 8.82 -19.66
N ASN A 440 -23.25 9.12 -20.33
CA ASN A 440 -21.95 8.54 -20.02
C ASN A 440 -21.26 9.44 -19.01
N VAL A 441 -20.83 8.86 -17.89
CA VAL A 441 -20.19 9.59 -16.80
C VAL A 441 -18.77 9.09 -16.63
N LYS A 442 -17.83 10.02 -16.59
CA LYS A 442 -16.43 9.74 -16.29
C LYS A 442 -15.97 10.62 -15.14
N VAL A 443 -15.40 10.02 -14.11
CA VAL A 443 -14.83 10.71 -12.95
C VAL A 443 -13.33 10.49 -12.93
N ASN A 444 -12.57 11.58 -12.84
CA ASN A 444 -11.13 11.56 -12.62
C ASN A 444 -10.78 12.62 -11.58
N GLY A 445 -9.75 12.40 -10.79
CA GLY A 445 -9.30 13.43 -9.89
C GLY A 445 -8.23 13.00 -8.91
N THR A 446 -7.92 13.89 -8.00
CA THR A 446 -6.88 13.69 -6.99
C THR A 446 -7.31 14.22 -5.64
N ILE A 447 -6.82 13.55 -4.59
CA ILE A 447 -6.90 14.03 -3.21
C ILE A 447 -5.49 13.92 -2.61
N ASP A 448 -4.95 15.03 -2.13
CA ASP A 448 -3.62 15.05 -1.53
C ASP A 448 -3.65 14.60 -0.05
N ALA A 449 -2.48 14.42 0.56
CA ALA A 449 -2.33 14.00 1.95
C ALA A 449 -2.92 15.00 2.98
N LYS A 450 -3.28 16.23 2.55
CA LYS A 450 -3.95 17.23 3.39
C LYS A 450 -5.46 17.22 3.21
N GLY A 451 -5.99 16.38 2.31
CA GLY A 451 -7.39 16.31 1.97
C GLY A 451 -7.84 17.37 0.93
N THR A 452 -6.88 17.96 0.18
CA THR A 452 -7.22 18.89 -0.91
C THR A 452 -7.74 18.10 -2.09
N VAL A 453 -8.97 18.36 -2.47
CA VAL A 453 -9.69 17.65 -3.54
C VAL A 453 -9.66 18.45 -4.84
N ASN A 454 -9.45 17.73 -5.95
CA ASN A 454 -9.64 18.22 -7.30
C ASN A 454 -10.23 17.07 -8.14
N MET A 455 -11.55 17.12 -8.40
CA MET A 455 -12.30 16.12 -9.14
C MET A 455 -12.94 16.72 -10.38
N ASP A 456 -12.77 16.04 -11.51
CA ASP A 456 -13.47 16.31 -12.76
C ASP A 456 -14.51 15.21 -12.99
N VAL A 457 -15.76 15.61 -13.20
CA VAL A 457 -16.89 14.72 -13.53
C VAL A 457 -17.41 15.12 -14.89
N ASP A 458 -16.98 14.40 -15.92
CA ASP A 458 -17.45 14.59 -17.28
C ASP A 458 -18.76 13.83 -17.47
N VAL A 459 -19.84 14.54 -17.73
CA VAL A 459 -21.16 13.98 -18.02
C VAL A 459 -21.48 14.25 -19.49
N VAL A 460 -21.66 13.21 -20.28
CA VAL A 460 -22.08 13.32 -21.67
C VAL A 460 -23.53 12.85 -21.76
N TRP A 461 -24.44 13.79 -21.83
CA TRP A 461 -25.87 13.51 -21.98
C TRP A 461 -26.15 13.01 -23.40
N LEU A 462 -26.75 11.83 -23.50
CA LEU A 462 -27.15 11.18 -24.76
C LEU A 462 -28.58 11.60 -25.10
N TYR A 463 -28.75 12.57 -26.00
CA TYR A 463 -30.05 13.10 -26.42
C TYR A 463 -30.32 12.74 -27.91
N GLY A 464 -31.01 11.64 -28.15
CA GLY A 464 -31.21 11.11 -29.49
C GLY A 464 -29.88 10.71 -30.11
N GLU A 465 -29.51 11.34 -31.24
CA GLU A 465 -28.21 11.15 -31.92
C GLU A 465 -27.16 12.17 -31.48
N ASN A 466 -27.51 13.09 -30.58
CA ASN A 466 -26.61 14.14 -30.12
C ASN A 466 -25.97 13.78 -28.77
N GLU A 467 -24.72 14.18 -28.62
CA GLU A 467 -23.97 14.12 -27.37
C GLU A 467 -23.79 15.54 -26.82
N ILE A 468 -24.29 15.78 -25.62
CA ILE A 468 -24.20 17.09 -24.97
C ILE A 468 -23.21 16.98 -23.81
N PRO A 469 -22.01 17.55 -23.93
CA PRO A 469 -21.01 17.52 -22.87
C PRO A 469 -21.33 18.53 -21.77
N ILE A 470 -21.33 18.05 -20.54
CA ILE A 470 -21.44 18.85 -19.31
C ILE A 470 -20.19 18.54 -18.48
N LYS A 471 -19.44 19.59 -18.17
CA LYS A 471 -18.24 19.46 -17.35
C LYS A 471 -18.54 19.92 -15.93
N VAL A 472 -18.39 19.01 -15.00
CA VAL A 472 -18.55 19.30 -13.58
C VAL A 472 -17.18 19.20 -12.92
N LYS A 473 -16.84 20.22 -12.16
CA LYS A 473 -15.60 20.28 -11.40
C LYS A 473 -15.86 20.53 -9.93
N PHE A 474 -15.31 19.70 -9.08
CA PHE A 474 -15.36 19.87 -7.63
C PHE A 474 -13.95 20.12 -7.08
N THR A 475 -13.78 21.19 -6.30
CA THR A 475 -12.49 21.60 -5.75
C THR A 475 -12.61 22.05 -4.30
N SER A 476 -11.58 21.81 -3.47
CA SER A 476 -11.55 22.26 -2.07
C SER A 476 -11.47 23.78 -1.89
N SER A 477 -11.13 24.53 -2.94
CA SER A 477 -11.09 25.99 -2.94
C SER A 477 -11.88 26.52 -4.13
N GLU A 478 -12.33 27.79 -4.07
CA GLU A 478 -12.99 28.41 -5.21
C GLU A 478 -12.18 28.23 -6.50
N LEU A 479 -12.84 27.83 -7.57
CA LEU A 479 -12.26 27.74 -8.90
C LEU A 479 -12.08 29.13 -9.47
N SER A 480 -10.93 29.38 -10.05
CA SER A 480 -10.70 30.56 -10.91
C SER A 480 -10.00 30.14 -12.18
N GLU A 481 -10.43 30.67 -13.31
CA GLU A 481 -9.64 30.66 -14.53
C GLU A 481 -8.58 31.75 -14.41
N THR A 482 -7.31 31.42 -14.63
CA THR A 482 -6.20 32.39 -14.54
C THR A 482 -5.62 32.60 -15.92
N VAL A 483 -5.56 33.85 -16.33
CA VAL A 483 -5.02 34.27 -17.62
C VAL A 483 -3.84 35.22 -17.38
N ASP A 484 -2.66 34.82 -17.85
CA ASP A 484 -1.47 35.68 -17.82
C ASP A 484 -1.55 36.74 -18.92
N GLY A 485 -1.17 37.94 -18.59
CA GLY A 485 -1.23 39.04 -19.54
C GLY A 485 -0.64 40.34 -18.99
N TYR A 486 -1.13 41.42 -19.53
CA TYR A 486 -0.63 42.77 -19.26
C TYR A 486 -1.80 43.71 -19.00
N TYR A 487 -1.67 44.60 -18.01
CA TYR A 487 -2.61 45.66 -17.84
C TYR A 487 -2.06 46.98 -18.35
N PHE A 488 -2.97 47.86 -18.75
CA PHE A 488 -2.72 49.27 -19.06
C PHE A 488 -3.78 50.16 -18.43
N ILE A 489 -3.47 51.44 -18.24
CA ILE A 489 -4.41 52.43 -17.72
C ILE A 489 -4.31 53.68 -18.59
N VAL A 490 -5.45 54.12 -19.12
CA VAL A 490 -5.56 55.38 -19.86
C VAL A 490 -6.62 56.28 -19.22
N LYS A 491 -6.42 57.58 -19.30
CA LYS A 491 -7.31 58.61 -18.78
C LYS A 491 -7.86 59.43 -19.94
N GLU A 492 -9.15 59.77 -19.91
CA GLU A 492 -9.71 60.71 -20.87
C GLU A 492 -8.98 62.04 -20.80
N ASP A 493 -8.49 62.52 -21.95
CA ASP A 493 -7.82 63.79 -22.12
C ASP A 493 -8.33 64.51 -23.39
N LYS A 494 -9.26 65.42 -23.19
CA LYS A 494 -9.89 66.20 -24.29
C LYS A 494 -8.93 67.14 -25.03
N SER A 495 -7.74 67.37 -24.47
CA SER A 495 -6.67 68.14 -25.13
C SER A 495 -5.81 67.24 -26.04
N ASN A 496 -5.91 65.95 -25.93
CA ASN A 496 -5.17 64.98 -26.75
C ASN A 496 -5.96 64.64 -28.02
N THR A 497 -5.30 64.64 -29.16
CA THR A 497 -5.88 64.34 -30.48
C THR A 497 -6.63 63.00 -30.53
N TYR A 498 -6.26 62.04 -29.66
CA TYR A 498 -6.88 60.76 -29.58
C TYR A 498 -7.88 60.58 -28.40
N GLY A 499 -8.09 61.70 -27.64
CA GLY A 499 -9.02 61.72 -26.52
C GLY A 499 -8.54 61.01 -25.24
N TRP A 500 -7.37 60.39 -25.24
CA TRP A 500 -6.85 59.58 -24.12
C TRP A 500 -5.37 59.87 -23.85
N ALA A 501 -4.99 59.90 -22.57
CA ALA A 501 -3.60 59.95 -22.09
C ALA A 501 -3.23 58.67 -21.36
N THR A 502 -2.10 58.12 -21.71
CA THR A 502 -1.60 56.86 -21.06
C THR A 502 -1.04 57.18 -19.69
N ILE A 503 -1.49 56.41 -18.67
CA ILE A 503 -0.97 56.45 -17.30
C ILE A 503 -0.02 55.29 -17.05
N LYS A 504 -0.39 54.06 -17.47
CA LYS A 504 0.42 52.85 -17.35
C LYS A 504 0.32 52.03 -18.63
N GLU A 505 1.41 51.37 -19.04
CA GLU A 505 1.42 50.50 -20.22
C GLU A 505 2.11 49.18 -19.89
N ASN A 506 1.62 48.09 -20.48
CA ASN A 506 2.26 46.76 -20.53
C ASN A 506 2.83 46.25 -19.19
N GLN A 507 2.09 46.46 -18.11
CA GLN A 507 2.52 45.93 -16.81
C GLN A 507 2.09 44.47 -16.70
N PRO A 508 3.02 43.52 -16.48
CA PRO A 508 2.69 42.11 -16.36
C PRO A 508 1.72 41.88 -15.18
N THR A 509 0.68 41.12 -15.45
CA THR A 509 -0.34 40.77 -14.45
C THR A 509 -1.08 39.49 -14.80
N GLN A 510 -2.04 39.13 -13.98
CA GLN A 510 -3.00 38.04 -14.21
C GLN A 510 -4.42 38.56 -14.12
N LEU A 511 -5.28 38.12 -15.01
CA LEU A 511 -6.72 38.19 -14.87
C LEU A 511 -7.22 36.90 -14.25
N LEU A 512 -7.88 36.98 -13.11
CA LEU A 512 -8.60 35.86 -12.51
C LEU A 512 -10.09 36.03 -12.78
N VAL A 513 -10.71 34.97 -13.28
CA VAL A 513 -12.14 34.91 -13.58
C VAL A 513 -12.77 33.86 -12.67
N TYR A 514 -13.58 34.33 -11.71
CA TYR A 514 -14.28 33.46 -10.77
C TYR A 514 -15.75 33.37 -11.15
N PRO A 515 -16.26 32.19 -11.55
CA PRO A 515 -17.69 32.00 -11.72
C PRO A 515 -18.37 31.96 -10.35
N LYS A 516 -19.56 32.54 -10.24
CA LYS A 516 -20.40 32.52 -9.04
C LYS A 516 -21.85 32.34 -9.45
N SER A 517 -22.51 31.32 -8.93
CA SER A 517 -23.92 31.08 -9.22
C SER A 517 -24.78 32.29 -8.90
N ASN A 518 -25.68 32.63 -9.83
CA ASN A 518 -26.57 33.81 -9.71
C ASN A 518 -27.97 33.45 -9.19
N GLY A 519 -28.24 32.15 -8.94
CA GLY A 519 -29.54 31.67 -8.47
C GLY A 519 -30.63 31.56 -9.56
N GLU A 520 -30.30 31.88 -10.81
CA GLU A 520 -31.21 31.89 -11.97
C GLU A 520 -30.87 30.77 -12.97
N GLY A 521 -30.03 29.78 -12.57
CA GLY A 521 -29.56 28.70 -13.42
C GLY A 521 -28.39 29.07 -14.32
N GLY A 522 -27.61 30.07 -13.92
CA GLY A 522 -26.38 30.52 -14.56
C GLY A 522 -25.38 31.06 -13.55
N ALA A 523 -24.27 31.58 -14.04
CA ALA A 523 -23.26 32.21 -13.21
C ALA A 523 -22.95 33.64 -13.66
N ASP A 524 -22.77 34.53 -12.68
CA ASP A 524 -22.07 35.81 -12.84
C ASP A 524 -20.58 35.61 -12.52
N TYR A 525 -19.77 36.57 -12.91
CA TYR A 525 -18.33 36.46 -12.79
C TYR A 525 -17.74 37.59 -11.96
N ARG A 526 -16.83 37.20 -11.05
CA ARG A 526 -15.91 38.16 -10.44
C ARG A 526 -14.64 38.18 -11.28
N LEU A 527 -14.34 39.38 -11.84
CA LEU A 527 -13.16 39.61 -12.63
C LEU A 527 -12.13 40.35 -11.78
N THR A 528 -10.91 39.79 -11.69
CA THR A 528 -9.87 40.36 -10.84
C THR A 528 -8.57 40.53 -11.62
N VAL A 529 -8.17 41.79 -11.87
CA VAL A 529 -6.84 42.10 -12.39
C VAL A 529 -5.89 42.20 -11.20
N LYS A 530 -4.90 41.34 -11.14
CA LYS A 530 -4.01 41.17 -9.98
C LYS A 530 -2.94 42.27 -9.94
N LYS A 531 -2.56 42.67 -8.71
CA LYS A 531 -1.40 43.52 -8.45
C LYS A 531 -1.36 44.83 -9.30
N LEU A 532 -2.52 45.43 -9.55
CA LEU A 532 -2.60 46.67 -10.28
C LEU A 532 -2.05 47.83 -9.44
N VAL A 533 -1.19 48.65 -10.03
CA VAL A 533 -0.61 49.83 -9.41
C VAL A 533 -1.11 51.06 -10.15
N TRP A 534 -2.00 51.83 -9.50
CA TRP A 534 -2.56 53.06 -10.01
C TRP A 534 -2.34 54.17 -8.98
N ASP A 535 -1.38 55.04 -9.27
CA ASP A 535 -0.82 55.98 -8.30
C ASP A 535 -1.92 56.86 -7.65
N GLY A 536 -1.97 56.84 -6.31
CA GLY A 536 -2.97 57.52 -5.51
C GLY A 536 -4.40 56.97 -5.58
N MET A 537 -4.63 55.86 -6.32
CA MET A 537 -5.95 55.25 -6.51
C MET A 537 -6.02 53.82 -6.03
N LEU A 538 -5.11 52.95 -6.48
CA LEU A 538 -5.12 51.52 -6.14
C LEU A 538 -3.69 50.99 -6.13
N ASN A 539 -3.38 50.18 -5.10
CA ASN A 539 -2.19 49.34 -5.07
C ASN A 539 -2.60 47.97 -4.57
N GLY A 540 -2.94 47.06 -5.49
CA GLY A 540 -3.48 45.76 -5.18
C GLY A 540 -4.36 45.19 -6.29
N ASP A 541 -5.31 44.36 -5.92
CA ASP A 541 -6.20 43.70 -6.87
C ASP A 541 -7.36 44.62 -7.29
N PHE A 542 -7.57 44.76 -8.59
CA PHE A 542 -8.71 45.48 -9.15
C PHE A 542 -9.85 44.51 -9.41
N VAL A 543 -10.92 44.61 -8.63
CA VAL A 543 -11.99 43.60 -8.56
C VAL A 543 -13.30 44.20 -9.08
N VAL A 544 -13.94 43.51 -10.02
CA VAL A 544 -15.27 43.81 -10.56
C VAL A 544 -16.17 42.61 -10.34
N GLU A 545 -17.27 42.82 -9.64
CA GLU A 545 -18.25 41.75 -9.32
C GLU A 545 -19.45 41.81 -10.26
N GLY A 546 -20.14 40.69 -10.44
CA GLY A 546 -21.45 40.57 -11.07
C GLY A 546 -21.43 40.74 -12.60
N ALA A 547 -20.32 40.43 -13.26
CA ALA A 547 -20.28 40.46 -14.72
C ALA A 547 -20.99 39.20 -15.28
N ALA A 548 -22.07 39.39 -16.04
CA ALA A 548 -22.70 38.33 -16.82
C ALA A 548 -21.85 38.01 -18.06
N ILE A 549 -22.03 36.82 -18.64
CA ILE A 549 -21.42 36.44 -19.91
C ILE A 549 -22.47 36.46 -21.04
N LYS A 550 -22.10 36.98 -22.20
CA LYS A 550 -22.92 37.01 -23.44
C LYS A 550 -22.02 36.74 -24.63
N GLU A 551 -22.59 36.67 -25.81
CA GLU A 551 -21.86 36.64 -27.08
C GLU A 551 -21.83 38.02 -27.74
N ASP A 552 -20.73 38.31 -28.41
CA ASP A 552 -20.62 39.45 -29.32
C ASP A 552 -21.22 39.11 -30.71
N GLU A 553 -21.13 40.04 -31.66
CA GLU A 553 -21.60 39.85 -33.03
C GLU A 553 -20.88 38.73 -33.80
N ASN A 554 -19.70 38.33 -33.32
CA ASN A 554 -18.86 37.25 -33.88
C ASN A 554 -18.98 35.93 -33.12
N SER A 555 -19.92 35.81 -32.18
CA SER A 555 -20.13 34.68 -31.28
C SER A 555 -18.96 34.45 -30.31
N ASN A 556 -18.15 35.47 -30.01
CA ASN A 556 -17.15 35.39 -28.95
C ASN A 556 -17.75 35.72 -27.59
N PRO A 557 -17.31 35.09 -26.52
CA PRO A 557 -17.77 35.42 -25.17
C PRO A 557 -17.29 36.77 -24.71
N ILE A 558 -18.21 37.58 -24.23
CA ILE A 558 -17.91 38.85 -23.57
C ILE A 558 -18.50 38.90 -22.16
N TYR A 559 -17.75 39.46 -21.25
CA TYR A 559 -18.23 39.78 -19.91
C TYR A 559 -18.93 41.14 -19.95
N PHE A 560 -20.10 41.23 -19.33
CA PHE A 560 -20.94 42.40 -19.34
C PHE A 560 -21.41 42.76 -17.95
N VAL A 561 -21.13 43.97 -17.52
CA VAL A 561 -21.71 44.60 -16.34
C VAL A 561 -21.76 46.11 -16.52
N GLU A 562 -22.79 46.76 -15.99
CA GLU A 562 -22.93 48.20 -16.00
C GLU A 562 -22.86 48.77 -14.59
N ASN A 563 -22.03 49.80 -14.42
CA ASN A 563 -21.93 50.60 -13.20
C ASN A 563 -21.63 49.79 -11.92
N ALA A 564 -20.86 48.70 -12.02
CA ALA A 564 -20.41 47.93 -10.86
C ALA A 564 -19.57 48.81 -9.91
N PRO A 565 -19.82 48.81 -8.60
CA PRO A 565 -19.06 49.64 -7.67
C PRO A 565 -17.68 49.03 -7.42
N VAL A 566 -16.63 49.83 -7.50
CA VAL A 566 -15.26 49.44 -7.14
C VAL A 566 -14.72 50.45 -6.12
N SER A 567 -14.08 49.94 -5.07
CA SER A 567 -13.49 50.76 -4.00
C SER A 567 -12.00 51.00 -4.24
N PHE A 568 -11.57 52.25 -4.06
CA PHE A 568 -10.19 52.68 -4.19
C PHE A 568 -9.60 53.18 -2.85
N MET A 569 -8.30 53.43 -2.85
CA MET A 569 -7.61 53.98 -1.69
C MET A 569 -8.21 55.31 -1.25
N GLY A 570 -8.21 55.59 0.06
CA GLY A 570 -8.76 56.79 0.64
C GLY A 570 -10.29 56.86 0.66
N GLY A 571 -10.97 55.70 0.50
CA GLY A 571 -12.45 55.65 0.53
C GLY A 571 -13.14 56.16 -0.75
N LYS A 572 -12.40 56.34 -1.83
CA LYS A 572 -12.99 56.67 -3.13
C LYS A 572 -13.70 55.47 -3.72
N THR A 573 -14.82 55.72 -4.37
CA THR A 573 -15.58 54.70 -5.11
C THR A 573 -15.65 55.09 -6.58
N ALA A 574 -15.67 54.07 -7.44
CA ALA A 574 -15.87 54.24 -8.86
C ALA A 574 -17.00 53.38 -9.36
N SER A 575 -17.60 53.75 -10.46
CA SER A 575 -18.45 52.87 -11.26
C SER A 575 -17.63 52.30 -12.41
N VAL A 576 -17.73 50.99 -12.59
CA VAL A 576 -17.03 50.28 -13.66
C VAL A 576 -18.03 49.58 -14.54
N SER A 577 -17.91 49.76 -15.84
CA SER A 577 -18.68 49.00 -16.82
C SER A 577 -17.75 48.19 -17.70
N VAL A 578 -18.13 46.95 -17.95
CA VAL A 578 -17.40 46.01 -18.79
C VAL A 578 -18.30 45.56 -19.93
N ASN A 579 -17.79 45.53 -21.14
CA ASN A 579 -18.44 44.97 -22.32
C ASN A 579 -17.34 44.50 -23.28
N SER A 580 -16.57 43.50 -22.84
CA SER A 580 -15.39 43.01 -23.55
C SER A 580 -15.05 41.60 -23.06
N GLY A 581 -14.29 40.84 -23.83
CA GLY A 581 -14.02 39.44 -23.50
C GLY A 581 -12.81 38.88 -24.24
N TYR A 582 -12.97 37.75 -24.87
CA TYR A 582 -11.87 37.03 -25.49
C TYR A 582 -12.29 36.37 -26.82
N ASP A 583 -11.32 36.22 -27.73
CA ASP A 583 -11.47 35.54 -29.02
C ASP A 583 -11.23 34.06 -28.87
N MET A 584 -12.29 33.26 -29.03
CA MET A 584 -12.23 31.78 -28.95
C MET A 584 -11.65 31.14 -30.21
N THR A 585 -11.47 31.89 -31.30
CA THR A 585 -10.89 31.35 -32.55
C THR A 585 -9.37 31.21 -32.47
N LYS A 586 -8.77 31.78 -31.43
CA LYS A 586 -7.32 31.75 -31.14
C LYS A 586 -7.00 30.67 -30.12
N GLU A 587 -5.79 30.10 -30.20
CA GLU A 587 -5.31 29.17 -29.22
C GLU A 587 -3.84 29.47 -28.84
N PRO A 588 -3.56 29.93 -27.60
CA PRO A 588 -4.51 30.16 -26.50
C PRO A 588 -5.46 31.32 -26.79
N TYR A 589 -6.62 31.38 -26.08
CA TYR A 589 -7.59 32.46 -26.25
C TYR A 589 -6.96 33.82 -26.03
N GLU A 590 -7.29 34.78 -26.90
CA GLU A 590 -6.81 36.15 -26.81
C GLU A 590 -7.81 37.00 -26.07
N TYR A 591 -7.43 37.52 -24.89
CA TYR A 591 -8.24 38.41 -24.08
C TYR A 591 -7.95 39.89 -24.44
N ASP A 592 -8.99 40.68 -24.65
CA ASP A 592 -8.95 42.14 -24.74
C ASP A 592 -10.06 42.72 -23.86
N MET A 593 -9.75 42.92 -22.58
CA MET A 593 -10.70 43.37 -21.57
C MET A 593 -10.57 44.88 -21.35
N LYS A 594 -11.70 45.61 -21.36
CA LYS A 594 -11.78 47.03 -21.09
C LYS A 594 -12.76 47.30 -19.96
N PHE A 595 -12.21 47.73 -18.86
CA PHE A 595 -12.93 48.14 -17.66
C PHE A 595 -13.10 49.67 -17.70
N ASN A 596 -14.24 50.13 -18.26
CA ASN A 596 -14.55 51.55 -18.35
C ASN A 596 -14.90 52.07 -16.96
N THR A 597 -14.04 52.90 -16.39
CA THR A 597 -14.05 53.30 -14.99
C THR A 597 -14.27 54.79 -14.87
N VAL A 598 -15.27 55.21 -14.10
CA VAL A 598 -15.55 56.62 -13.83
C VAL A 598 -15.19 56.94 -12.39
N VAL A 599 -14.23 57.86 -12.18
CA VAL A 599 -13.78 58.30 -10.85
C VAL A 599 -13.87 59.80 -10.78
N ASP A 600 -14.63 60.34 -9.83
CA ASP A 600 -14.84 61.79 -9.62
C ASP A 600 -15.21 62.52 -10.93
N GLY A 601 -16.06 61.89 -11.77
CA GLY A 601 -16.50 62.41 -13.05
C GLY A 601 -15.47 62.40 -14.19
N THR A 602 -14.32 61.77 -13.98
CA THR A 602 -13.28 61.53 -14.99
C THR A 602 -13.34 60.09 -15.49
N ASN A 603 -13.29 59.92 -16.81
CA ASN A 603 -13.30 58.62 -17.45
C ASN A 603 -11.88 58.03 -17.54
N TYR A 604 -11.77 56.76 -17.22
CA TYR A 604 -10.56 55.98 -17.36
C TYR A 604 -10.90 54.64 -18.02
N ILE A 605 -9.93 53.99 -18.66
CA ILE A 605 -9.98 52.61 -19.06
C ILE A 605 -8.84 51.89 -18.36
N VAL A 606 -9.18 50.91 -17.52
CA VAL A 606 -8.26 49.89 -17.07
C VAL A 606 -8.38 48.74 -18.07
N GLY A 607 -7.33 48.45 -18.81
CA GLY A 607 -7.34 47.36 -19.79
C GLY A 607 -6.53 46.16 -19.32
N PHE A 608 -6.94 44.97 -19.73
CA PHE A 608 -6.15 43.74 -19.63
C PHE A 608 -6.11 43.07 -21.00
N THR A 609 -4.92 42.65 -21.43
CA THR A 609 -4.74 41.95 -22.71
C THR A 609 -3.70 40.85 -22.57
N THR A 610 -3.90 39.72 -23.28
CA THR A 610 -2.91 38.66 -23.38
C THR A 610 -1.72 39.03 -24.27
N ASN A 611 -1.92 39.91 -25.22
CA ASN A 611 -0.86 40.41 -26.08
C ASN A 611 -0.28 41.70 -25.50
N GLN A 612 1.06 41.81 -25.49
CA GLN A 612 1.66 43.11 -25.20
C GLN A 612 1.10 44.14 -26.18
N VAL A 613 0.44 45.15 -25.65
CA VAL A 613 0.15 46.34 -26.45
C VAL A 613 1.50 46.95 -26.78
N SER A 614 1.99 46.70 -27.98
CA SER A 614 3.22 47.40 -28.39
C SER A 614 2.93 48.88 -28.39
N SER A 615 3.70 49.64 -27.66
CA SER A 615 3.71 51.12 -27.75
C SER A 615 4.24 51.59 -29.12
N SER A 616 4.71 50.66 -29.95
CA SER A 616 4.82 50.87 -31.39
C SER A 616 3.43 50.61 -31.98
N VAL A 617 2.85 51.59 -32.59
CA VAL A 617 1.71 51.45 -33.49
C VAL A 617 2.13 50.43 -34.55
N ASN A 618 1.77 49.13 -34.33
CA ASN A 618 2.00 48.12 -35.33
C ASN A 618 0.93 48.30 -36.42
N ASP A 619 1.41 48.44 -37.64
CA ASP A 619 0.66 48.32 -38.90
C ASP A 619 -0.71 49.00 -38.91
N VAL A 620 -0.70 50.31 -38.90
CA VAL A 620 -1.89 51.04 -39.36
C VAL A 620 -1.83 51.08 -40.87
N GLU A 621 -2.72 50.36 -41.53
CA GLU A 621 -2.96 50.53 -42.96
C GLU A 621 -3.43 51.94 -43.24
N ALA A 622 -2.51 52.77 -43.67
CA ALA A 622 -2.83 54.06 -44.25
C ALA A 622 -3.07 53.89 -45.76
N ASN A 623 -4.31 53.80 -46.20
CA ASN A 623 -4.67 53.59 -47.61
C ASN A 623 -4.05 52.35 -48.25
N GLY A 624 -4.00 51.23 -47.54
CA GLY A 624 -3.33 50.01 -48.00
C GLY A 624 -1.80 49.99 -47.80
N ALA A 625 -1.22 50.98 -47.15
CA ALA A 625 0.22 51.02 -46.83
C ALA A 625 0.47 50.53 -45.39
N ALA A 626 1.34 49.53 -45.21
CA ALA A 626 1.87 49.16 -43.90
C ALA A 626 3.07 50.04 -43.55
N VAL A 627 3.07 50.65 -42.36
CA VAL A 627 4.14 51.53 -41.88
C VAL A 627 4.65 51.04 -40.53
N ARG A 628 5.93 50.63 -40.42
CA ARG A 628 6.54 50.13 -39.19
C ARG A 628 7.88 50.77 -38.86
N GLY A 629 8.21 50.84 -37.60
CA GLY A 629 9.54 51.25 -37.13
C GLY A 629 10.50 50.07 -37.13
N ALA A 630 11.75 50.32 -37.49
CA ALA A 630 12.87 49.37 -37.43
C ALA A 630 14.05 50.01 -36.68
N GLU A 631 15.16 49.32 -36.56
CA GLU A 631 16.36 49.86 -35.96
C GLU A 631 16.96 50.94 -36.87
N GLY A 632 16.97 52.19 -36.43
CA GLY A 632 17.45 53.35 -37.18
C GLY A 632 16.64 53.71 -38.43
N ALA A 633 15.43 53.19 -38.64
CA ALA A 633 14.63 53.44 -39.85
C ALA A 633 13.12 53.24 -39.66
N ILE A 634 12.38 53.78 -40.65
CA ILE A 634 10.93 53.52 -40.82
C ILE A 634 10.74 52.81 -42.15
N VAL A 635 10.07 51.64 -42.09
CA VAL A 635 9.72 50.86 -43.29
C VAL A 635 8.28 51.17 -43.66
N VAL A 636 8.05 51.45 -44.94
CA VAL A 636 6.71 51.66 -45.52
C VAL A 636 6.54 50.70 -46.67
N GLU A 637 5.48 49.90 -46.65
CA GLU A 637 5.16 48.89 -47.66
C GLU A 637 3.76 49.12 -48.23
N GLY A 638 3.55 48.81 -49.51
CA GLY A 638 2.24 48.85 -50.17
C GLY A 638 1.72 50.25 -50.45
N PHE A 639 2.58 51.29 -50.54
CA PHE A 639 2.20 52.65 -50.80
C PHE A 639 2.91 53.25 -52.02
N ALA A 640 2.15 53.92 -52.86
CA ALA A 640 2.69 54.75 -53.96
C ALA A 640 2.34 56.24 -53.74
N GLY A 641 3.35 57.07 -53.54
CA GLY A 641 3.15 58.47 -53.27
C GLY A 641 4.23 59.04 -52.36
N ARG A 642 4.01 60.27 -51.89
CA ARG A 642 4.92 60.99 -50.99
C ARG A 642 4.62 60.63 -49.53
N VAL A 643 5.65 60.16 -48.82
CA VAL A 643 5.62 59.90 -47.36
C VAL A 643 6.44 60.96 -46.65
N ASN A 644 5.84 61.60 -45.66
CA ASN A 644 6.51 62.59 -44.80
C ASN A 644 6.61 62.04 -43.37
N VAL A 645 7.78 62.15 -42.77
CA VAL A 645 8.06 61.74 -41.40
C VAL A 645 8.28 62.97 -40.56
N TYR A 646 7.50 63.13 -39.50
CA TYR A 646 7.59 64.28 -38.58
C TYR A 646 8.03 63.79 -37.20
N THR A 647 8.80 64.62 -36.52
CA THR A 647 9.05 64.49 -35.09
C THR A 647 7.78 64.82 -34.29
N VAL A 648 7.68 64.39 -33.02
CA VAL A 648 6.49 64.61 -32.19
C VAL A 648 6.18 66.11 -31.96
N ASP A 649 7.18 66.99 -32.10
CA ASP A 649 7.01 68.47 -32.07
C ASP A 649 6.60 69.05 -33.42
N GLY A 650 6.28 68.23 -34.41
CA GLY A 650 5.73 68.60 -35.70
C GLY A 650 6.75 69.01 -36.75
N ARG A 651 8.07 68.87 -36.52
CA ARG A 651 9.11 69.16 -37.51
C ARG A 651 9.25 68.04 -38.51
N LEU A 652 9.40 68.35 -39.78
CA LEU A 652 9.67 67.37 -40.83
C LEU A 652 11.07 66.78 -40.61
N ALA A 653 11.16 65.50 -40.28
CA ALA A 653 12.42 64.76 -40.07
C ALA A 653 12.94 64.15 -41.37
N ALA A 654 12.04 63.59 -42.20
CA ALA A 654 12.35 63.00 -43.49
C ALA A 654 11.17 63.07 -44.45
N SER A 655 11.43 63.01 -45.75
CA SER A 655 10.40 62.88 -46.79
C SER A 655 10.92 62.00 -47.91
N ALA A 656 10.11 61.07 -48.40
CA ALA A 656 10.47 60.16 -49.48
C ALA A 656 9.31 59.97 -50.45
N GLN A 657 9.60 59.91 -51.74
CA GLN A 657 8.66 59.42 -52.75
C GLN A 657 8.79 57.91 -52.85
N ILE A 658 7.68 57.22 -52.65
CA ILE A 658 7.68 55.73 -52.56
C ILE A 658 6.83 55.16 -53.71
N ASP A 659 7.27 54.04 -54.27
CA ASP A 659 6.51 53.23 -55.22
C ASP A 659 6.61 51.75 -54.82
N GLY A 660 5.68 51.30 -53.97
CA GLY A 660 5.57 49.98 -53.40
C GLY A 660 6.19 49.86 -51.99
N GLU A 661 7.52 49.87 -51.82
CA GLU A 661 8.21 49.71 -50.54
C GLU A 661 9.39 50.70 -50.43
N ALA A 662 9.60 51.22 -49.22
CA ALA A 662 10.79 52.03 -48.90
C ALA A 662 11.17 51.96 -47.43
N THR A 663 12.51 52.05 -47.19
CA THR A 663 13.08 52.19 -45.85
C THR A 663 13.59 53.64 -45.70
N ILE A 664 13.08 54.38 -44.76
CA ILE A 664 13.43 55.78 -44.51
C ILE A 664 14.29 55.83 -43.24
N THR A 665 15.57 56.15 -43.39
CA THR A 665 16.50 56.23 -42.27
C THR A 665 16.23 57.50 -41.44
N VAL A 666 16.04 57.28 -40.13
CA VAL A 666 15.86 58.36 -39.13
C VAL A 666 16.52 57.93 -37.82
N ALA A 667 16.85 58.85 -36.95
CA ALA A 667 17.41 58.54 -35.65
C ALA A 667 16.39 57.78 -34.77
N ALA A 668 16.88 57.08 -33.73
CA ALA A 668 16.00 56.48 -32.74
C ALA A 668 15.10 57.56 -32.12
N GLY A 669 13.81 57.29 -32.06
CA GLY A 669 12.84 58.26 -31.56
C GLY A 669 11.41 57.95 -31.96
N LEU A 670 10.49 58.82 -31.55
CA LEU A 670 9.07 58.72 -31.86
C LEU A 670 8.75 59.69 -33.02
N TYR A 671 8.09 59.15 -34.04
CA TYR A 671 7.78 59.87 -35.27
C TYR A 671 6.29 59.77 -35.63
N VAL A 672 5.76 60.78 -36.36
CA VAL A 672 4.47 60.71 -37.03
C VAL A 672 4.74 60.59 -38.53
N VAL A 673 4.38 59.47 -39.10
CA VAL A 673 4.56 59.16 -40.54
C VAL A 673 3.25 59.45 -41.26
N ARG A 674 3.28 60.34 -42.22
CA ARG A 674 2.11 60.70 -43.05
C ARG A 674 2.31 60.08 -44.46
N ALA A 675 1.42 59.16 -44.80
CA ALA A 675 1.31 58.56 -46.13
C ALA A 675 -0.07 58.87 -46.70
N GLY A 676 -0.12 59.73 -47.70
CA GLY A 676 -1.39 60.29 -48.20
C GLY A 676 -2.10 61.17 -47.18
N GLU A 677 -3.40 60.91 -46.94
CA GLU A 677 -4.22 61.68 -46.01
C GLU A 677 -4.15 61.20 -44.56
N LYS A 678 -3.61 59.98 -44.34
CA LYS A 678 -3.48 59.40 -43.01
C LYS A 678 -2.10 59.63 -42.42
N ALA A 679 -2.07 59.75 -41.11
CA ALA A 679 -0.83 59.86 -40.33
C ALA A 679 -0.75 58.74 -39.29
N VAL A 680 0.42 58.15 -39.17
CA VAL A 680 0.73 56.99 -38.28
C VAL A 680 1.87 57.36 -37.35
N LYS A 681 1.75 57.02 -36.09
CA LYS A 681 2.80 57.21 -35.08
C LYS A 681 3.71 55.99 -35.03
N VAL A 682 5.01 56.15 -35.17
CA VAL A 682 6.00 55.08 -35.29
C VAL A 682 7.15 55.30 -34.34
N VAL A 683 7.58 54.27 -33.65
CA VAL A 683 8.79 54.28 -32.83
C VAL A 683 9.94 53.64 -33.60
N VAL A 684 11.02 54.35 -33.72
CA VAL A 684 12.29 53.87 -34.29
C VAL A 684 13.25 53.61 -33.13
N LYS A 685 13.81 52.40 -33.09
CA LYS A 685 14.77 51.95 -32.06
C LYS A 685 16.18 52.34 -32.42
#